data_c6e4d6a69d152429064e0f64cd52e192
#
_entry.id   c6e4d6a69d152429064e0f64cd52e192
#
_cell.length_a   1.000
_cell.length_b   1.000
_cell.length_c   1.000
_cell.angle_alpha   90.00
_cell.angle_beta   90.00
_cell.angle_gamma   90.00
#
_symmetry.space_group_name_H-M   'P 1'
#
loop_
_entity.id
_entity.type
_entity.pdbx_description
1 polymer ?
#
loop_
_entity_poly.entity_id
_entity_poly.type
_entity_poly.pdbx_seq_one_letter_code
_entity_poly.pdbx_strand_id
1 'polypeptide(L)'
;MKRIICSIAAALLIATGAMADEGMWLLPLIQKLNAGAIKDLGCRLTPEQIYSVNHSSLKDAIVSLGGCTAEMISDQGLMVTNHHCGYGTIQRLSSDEHNYLEDGYWAMTRDQELPAPGMTATYLISMTDVTDQIEKAKDPAAVREAITKAAQDANPKCRVQLTSFYNENVWYLIVYKTYTDVRFVGAPPASVGKFGGETDNWMWPRHTGDFSMFRVYAGPDNEPAAYSPSNKPYVPTQSLKISLRGVKEGDYSMIMGYPGSTQRFQTEAQLKSMLDRQAVSIDARTLRQDIMWKWMEKDPSIRLKYASKYAGSANGWKKWQGERLAFKNLGIIEKEQQKEADFMKWVGKNKKRQEKYGDALEKIKNGVEANTTALDMQLIGETVANIELLGFSSGVQNSMAMAIRNGQDSASALQTAIAAQERRYQDYYEPLDREEAAALLKYYREKAKPEFYLTALPGDFATLDIDKYVNDLYDNSIFTCPDKLKAAVAEKGFNAVKSDPVNQLMNSLLMTYAKVGMGGAVGGRRPAGMNPGANDIREGSKAFTAGLLEWQKGKATYPDANSTMRLTYGSVLPYSPKDAVMYNYYTTLKGVMEKEDPDNYEFKVPAKLKELYEAKDYGQYAMADGNLPVCFLTNNDITGGNSGSPVLDADGCLIGLAFDGNWESMSSDVMFEPDLQRCICVDIRYVLFLMDKFGGAGYLLKEMNIVK
;
A
#
# COMPACT_ATOMS: atom_id res chain seq x y z
N MET A 1 59.32 -38.45 -32.67
CA MET A 1 58.52 -37.25 -32.80
C MET A 1 57.18 -37.50 -32.07
N LYS A 2 57.12 -37.14 -30.80
CA LYS A 2 55.89 -37.28 -29.99
C LYS A 2 55.15 -35.95 -30.05
N ARG A 3 53.94 -35.95 -30.58
CA ARG A 3 53.04 -34.80 -30.57
C ARG A 3 52.41 -34.69 -29.18
N ILE A 4 52.67 -33.59 -28.51
CA ILE A 4 51.99 -33.19 -27.26
C ILE A 4 50.74 -32.46 -27.71
N ILE A 5 49.57 -33.03 -27.43
CA ILE A 5 48.29 -32.39 -27.57
C ILE A 5 48.01 -31.71 -26.21
N CYS A 6 48.12 -30.39 -26.18
CA CYS A 6 47.62 -29.60 -25.04
C CYS A 6 46.12 -29.46 -25.18
N SER A 7 45.37 -30.18 -24.38
CA SER A 7 43.95 -29.98 -24.19
C SER A 7 43.75 -28.76 -23.27
N ILE A 8 43.37 -27.64 -23.83
CA ILE A 8 42.85 -26.48 -23.07
C ILE A 8 41.43 -26.82 -22.70
N ALA A 9 41.21 -27.27 -21.47
CA ALA A 9 39.91 -27.33 -20.88
C ALA A 9 39.51 -25.88 -20.52
N ALA A 10 38.74 -25.23 -21.36
CA ALA A 10 38.03 -24.01 -21.02
C ALA A 10 36.97 -24.41 -20.00
N ALA A 11 37.22 -24.17 -18.73
CA ALA A 11 36.20 -24.17 -17.70
C ALA A 11 35.29 -22.97 -17.98
N LEU A 12 34.14 -23.23 -18.64
CA LEU A 12 33.01 -22.32 -18.57
C LEU A 12 32.57 -22.31 -17.11
N LEU A 13 33.00 -21.32 -16.38
CA LEU A 13 32.30 -20.84 -15.16
C LEU A 13 30.96 -20.30 -15.68
N ILE A 14 29.95 -21.15 -15.69
CA ILE A 14 28.58 -20.69 -15.65
C ILE A 14 28.47 -20.01 -14.29
N ALA A 15 28.61 -18.68 -14.28
CA ALA A 15 28.13 -17.88 -13.17
C ALA A 15 26.61 -18.13 -13.15
N THR A 16 26.17 -19.07 -12.31
CA THR A 16 24.78 -19.07 -11.86
C THR A 16 24.63 -17.77 -11.10
N GLY A 17 24.20 -16.72 -11.79
CA GLY A 17 23.81 -15.48 -11.14
C GLY A 17 22.86 -15.88 -10.02
N ALA A 18 23.12 -15.39 -8.80
CA ALA A 18 22.24 -15.58 -7.67
C ALA A 18 20.89 -14.99 -8.06
N MET A 19 19.99 -15.84 -8.53
CA MET A 19 18.61 -15.42 -8.86
C MET A 19 17.90 -15.23 -7.54
N ALA A 20 17.28 -14.05 -7.35
CA ALA A 20 16.33 -13.88 -6.25
C ALA A 20 15.25 -14.96 -6.41
N ASP A 21 14.91 -15.60 -5.31
CA ASP A 21 13.74 -16.46 -5.31
C ASP A 21 12.50 -15.55 -5.33
N GLU A 22 11.70 -15.70 -6.36
CA GLU A 22 10.36 -15.12 -6.42
C GLU A 22 9.61 -15.41 -5.13
N GLY A 23 8.95 -14.42 -4.52
CA GLY A 23 8.00 -14.66 -3.45
C GLY A 23 8.08 -13.75 -2.26
N MET A 24 6.89 -13.53 -1.68
CA MET A 24 6.67 -12.85 -0.40
C MET A 24 6.35 -13.91 0.66
N TRP A 25 7.41 -14.42 1.30
CA TRP A 25 7.39 -15.64 2.11
C TRP A 25 6.75 -15.43 3.48
N LEU A 26 5.99 -16.44 3.94
CA LEU A 26 5.45 -16.47 5.30
C LEU A 26 6.56 -16.75 6.31
N LEU A 27 6.69 -15.89 7.32
CA LEU A 27 7.75 -15.97 8.33
C LEU A 27 7.84 -17.33 9.05
N PRO A 28 6.74 -17.98 9.49
CA PRO A 28 6.81 -19.30 10.14
C PRO A 28 7.37 -20.41 9.27
N LEU A 29 7.41 -20.20 7.95
CA LEU A 29 7.87 -21.23 7.00
C LEU A 29 9.32 -21.05 6.55
N ILE A 30 9.98 -19.94 6.91
CA ILE A 30 11.34 -19.61 6.45
C ILE A 30 12.33 -20.72 6.76
N GLN A 31 12.32 -21.23 7.99
CA GLN A 31 13.22 -22.32 8.38
C GLN A 31 13.04 -23.57 7.54
N LYS A 32 11.80 -23.87 7.18
CA LYS A 32 11.44 -25.09 6.44
C LYS A 32 11.65 -24.97 4.93
N LEU A 33 11.38 -23.80 4.37
CA LEU A 33 11.31 -23.63 2.90
C LEU A 33 12.53 -22.91 2.32
N ASN A 34 13.07 -21.90 3.01
CA ASN A 34 13.98 -20.91 2.41
C ASN A 34 15.34 -20.80 3.10
N ALA A 35 15.56 -21.42 4.28
CA ALA A 35 16.79 -21.23 5.06
C ALA A 35 18.07 -21.56 4.28
N GLY A 36 18.03 -22.56 3.38
CA GLY A 36 19.12 -22.88 2.49
C GLY A 36 19.41 -21.78 1.48
N ALA A 37 18.40 -21.40 0.71
CA ALA A 37 18.51 -20.37 -0.34
C ALA A 37 18.94 -19.01 0.23
N ILE A 38 18.37 -18.59 1.36
CA ILE A 38 18.76 -17.34 2.05
C ILE A 38 20.23 -17.38 2.46
N LYS A 39 20.70 -18.52 3.01
CA LYS A 39 22.10 -18.70 3.39
C LYS A 39 23.03 -18.72 2.18
N ASP A 40 22.65 -19.40 1.10
CA ASP A 40 23.46 -19.50 -0.12
C ASP A 40 23.64 -18.14 -0.81
N LEU A 41 22.66 -17.23 -0.66
CA LEU A 41 22.75 -15.83 -1.09
C LEU A 41 23.60 -14.95 -0.15
N GLY A 42 24.06 -15.47 0.99
CA GLY A 42 24.99 -14.80 1.88
C GLY A 42 24.44 -14.31 3.22
N CYS A 43 23.16 -14.57 3.54
CA CYS A 43 22.60 -14.21 4.85
C CYS A 43 23.36 -14.92 5.98
N ARG A 44 23.73 -14.18 7.03
CA ARG A 44 24.43 -14.69 8.21
C ARG A 44 23.52 -14.90 9.42
N LEU A 45 22.25 -14.53 9.31
CA LEU A 45 21.27 -14.71 10.37
C LEU A 45 20.71 -16.13 10.38
N THR A 46 20.39 -16.62 11.56
CA THR A 46 19.58 -17.84 11.71
C THR A 46 18.10 -17.55 11.50
N PRO A 47 17.28 -18.54 11.12
CA PRO A 47 15.83 -18.37 11.03
C PRO A 47 15.18 -17.83 12.31
N GLU A 48 15.68 -18.22 13.49
CA GLU A 48 15.17 -17.74 14.78
C GLU A 48 15.51 -16.26 15.03
N GLN A 49 16.64 -15.78 14.53
CA GLN A 49 16.99 -14.34 14.59
C GLN A 49 16.09 -13.50 13.68
N ILE A 50 15.60 -14.08 12.59
CA ILE A 50 14.67 -13.43 11.68
C ILE A 50 13.24 -13.45 12.25
N TYR A 51 12.77 -14.63 12.65
CA TYR A 51 11.43 -14.83 13.21
C TYR A 51 11.44 -15.82 14.38
N SER A 52 11.00 -15.34 15.53
CA SER A 52 10.74 -16.16 16.72
C SER A 52 9.48 -15.67 17.44
N VAL A 53 8.73 -16.60 18.04
CA VAL A 53 7.63 -16.28 18.97
C VAL A 53 8.08 -16.43 20.45
N ASN A 54 9.24 -17.06 20.68
CA ASN A 54 9.77 -17.33 22.01
C ASN A 54 10.87 -16.35 22.44
N HIS A 55 11.53 -15.71 21.48
CA HIS A 55 12.64 -14.79 21.72
C HIS A 55 12.48 -13.55 20.84
N SER A 56 13.14 -12.45 21.22
CA SER A 56 13.23 -11.26 20.39
C SER A 56 13.92 -11.60 19.06
N SER A 57 13.37 -11.11 17.96
CA SER A 57 13.85 -11.35 16.61
C SER A 57 13.62 -10.11 15.74
N LEU A 58 14.12 -10.09 14.50
CA LEU A 58 13.96 -8.93 13.62
C LEU A 58 12.50 -8.53 13.44
N LYS A 59 11.54 -9.49 13.44
CA LYS A 59 10.10 -9.18 13.31
C LYS A 59 9.59 -8.16 14.32
N ASP A 60 10.21 -8.10 15.52
CA ASP A 60 9.76 -7.24 16.61
C ASP A 60 10.14 -5.77 16.39
N ALA A 61 11.03 -5.50 15.43
CA ALA A 61 11.35 -4.15 15.00
C ALA A 61 10.47 -3.66 13.84
N ILE A 62 9.65 -4.54 13.22
CA ILE A 62 8.87 -4.22 12.02
C ILE A 62 7.44 -3.82 12.38
N VAL A 63 7.00 -2.69 11.87
CA VAL A 63 5.75 -2.04 12.26
C VAL A 63 4.82 -1.91 11.05
N SER A 64 3.55 -2.30 11.19
CA SER A 64 2.51 -1.95 10.22
C SER A 64 1.88 -0.61 10.57
N LEU A 65 1.82 0.29 9.59
CA LEU A 65 1.18 1.60 9.70
C LEU A 65 -0.22 1.65 9.02
N GLY A 66 -0.80 0.47 8.70
CA GLY A 66 -2.13 0.40 8.08
C GLY A 66 -2.17 0.72 6.57
N GLY A 67 -1.18 0.26 5.83
CA GLY A 67 -1.05 0.47 4.37
C GLY A 67 0.40 0.67 3.95
N CYS A 68 1.26 0.91 4.91
CA CYS A 68 2.71 0.99 4.80
C CYS A 68 3.39 0.19 5.90
N THR A 69 4.69 0.05 5.79
CA THR A 69 5.57 -0.53 6.80
C THR A 69 6.47 0.55 7.39
N ALA A 70 6.92 0.36 8.61
CA ALA A 70 7.96 1.13 9.28
C ALA A 70 8.84 0.20 10.09
N GLU A 71 9.96 0.70 10.59
CA GLU A 71 10.84 -0.05 11.51
C GLU A 71 11.35 0.79 12.66
N MET A 72 11.53 0.14 13.80
CA MET A 72 12.16 0.72 14.98
C MET A 72 13.66 0.87 14.76
N ILE A 73 14.18 2.09 14.91
CA ILE A 73 15.59 2.44 14.75
C ILE A 73 16.24 2.94 16.04
N SER A 74 15.49 2.95 17.16
CA SER A 74 16.02 3.26 18.49
C SER A 74 15.32 2.45 19.57
N ASP A 75 15.92 2.39 20.75
CA ASP A 75 15.33 1.82 21.97
C ASP A 75 14.34 2.78 22.67
N GLN A 76 14.05 3.93 22.04
CA GLN A 76 13.20 4.99 22.55
C GLN A 76 11.99 5.26 21.62
N GLY A 77 11.54 4.23 20.92
CA GLY A 77 10.33 4.26 20.12
C GLY A 77 10.42 5.06 18.82
N LEU A 78 11.61 5.55 18.42
CA LEU A 78 11.79 6.22 17.14
C LEU A 78 11.70 5.20 16.00
N MET A 79 10.84 5.46 15.04
CA MET A 79 10.68 4.66 13.84
C MET A 79 10.83 5.51 12.58
N VAL A 80 11.24 4.87 11.49
CA VAL A 80 11.33 5.46 10.16
C VAL A 80 10.41 4.74 9.19
N THR A 81 9.86 5.47 8.23
CA THR A 81 9.06 4.99 7.11
C THR A 81 9.25 5.92 5.91
N ASN A 82 8.55 5.69 4.81
CA ASN A 82 8.62 6.60 3.68
C ASN A 82 7.92 7.95 3.94
N HIS A 83 8.32 8.97 3.19
CA HIS A 83 7.68 10.28 3.17
C HIS A 83 6.23 10.15 2.68
N HIS A 84 6.00 9.41 1.59
CA HIS A 84 4.67 9.21 1.05
C HIS A 84 3.74 8.46 2.02
N CYS A 85 4.26 7.61 2.91
CA CYS A 85 3.49 6.96 3.98
C CYS A 85 3.03 7.96 5.06
N GLY A 86 3.88 8.94 5.38
CA GLY A 86 3.57 10.05 6.28
C GLY A 86 2.77 11.19 5.64
N TYR A 87 2.72 11.24 4.32
CA TYR A 87 2.29 12.41 3.52
C TYR A 87 0.95 12.97 3.97
N GLY A 88 -0.09 12.13 4.05
CA GLY A 88 -1.41 12.57 4.50
C GLY A 88 -1.46 13.01 5.97
N THR A 89 -0.59 12.50 6.83
CA THR A 89 -0.46 12.94 8.22
C THR A 89 0.24 14.28 8.30
N ILE A 90 1.35 14.46 7.58
CA ILE A 90 2.09 15.72 7.49
C ILE A 90 1.19 16.83 6.92
N GLN A 91 0.41 16.52 5.86
CA GLN A 91 -0.58 17.44 5.29
C GLN A 91 -1.60 17.89 6.33
N ARG A 92 -2.18 16.96 7.11
CA ARG A 92 -3.16 17.30 8.16
C ARG A 92 -2.58 18.11 9.33
N LEU A 93 -1.28 18.01 9.57
CA LEU A 93 -0.57 18.82 10.58
C LEU A 93 -0.16 20.19 10.03
N SER A 94 -0.18 20.37 8.72
CA SER A 94 0.15 21.62 8.05
C SER A 94 -1.02 22.61 8.06
N SER A 95 -0.68 23.91 7.97
CA SER A 95 -1.60 25.02 7.78
C SER A 95 -0.96 26.02 6.80
N ASP A 96 -1.71 27.05 6.41
CA ASP A 96 -1.16 28.14 5.57
C ASP A 96 -0.01 28.89 6.27
N GLU A 97 0.02 28.91 7.63
CA GLU A 97 1.08 29.53 8.43
C GLU A 97 2.29 28.60 8.65
N HIS A 98 2.05 27.30 8.67
CA HIS A 98 3.04 26.25 8.93
C HIS A 98 2.86 25.09 7.95
N ASN A 99 3.40 25.25 6.76
CA ASN A 99 3.29 24.23 5.73
C ASN A 99 4.41 23.18 5.85
N TYR A 100 4.28 22.26 6.82
CA TYR A 100 5.29 21.20 7.06
C TYR A 100 5.53 20.30 5.85
N LEU A 101 4.57 20.24 4.92
CA LEU A 101 4.73 19.47 3.71
C LEU A 101 5.72 20.13 2.72
N GLU A 102 5.62 21.44 2.55
CA GLU A 102 6.48 22.22 1.64
C GLU A 102 7.82 22.63 2.29
N ASP A 103 7.81 22.93 3.58
CA ASP A 103 8.98 23.45 4.29
C ASP A 103 9.80 22.36 4.97
N GLY A 104 9.21 21.16 5.14
CA GLY A 104 9.73 20.13 6.02
C GLY A 104 9.53 20.48 7.49
N TYR A 105 9.82 19.55 8.36
CA TYR A 105 9.72 19.72 9.81
C TYR A 105 10.70 18.81 10.56
N TRP A 106 11.30 19.36 11.62
CA TRP A 106 12.11 18.59 12.55
C TRP A 106 11.85 19.05 13.99
N ALA A 107 11.33 18.15 14.82
CA ALA A 107 11.23 18.38 16.25
C ALA A 107 12.64 18.39 16.86
N MET A 108 13.08 19.52 17.42
CA MET A 108 14.40 19.64 18.04
C MET A 108 14.41 19.17 19.50
N THR A 109 13.23 19.01 20.09
CA THR A 109 13.01 18.44 21.41
C THR A 109 11.79 17.55 21.38
N ARG A 110 11.62 16.66 22.38
CA ARG A 110 10.47 15.78 22.46
C ARG A 110 9.13 16.52 22.59
N ASP A 111 9.14 17.68 23.23
CA ASP A 111 7.94 18.51 23.39
C ASP A 111 7.45 19.10 22.06
N GLN A 112 8.30 19.12 21.05
CA GLN A 112 7.96 19.56 19.70
C GLN A 112 7.46 18.42 18.82
N GLU A 113 7.51 17.17 19.27
CA GLU A 113 6.95 16.05 18.51
C GLU A 113 5.42 16.16 18.42
N LEU A 114 4.90 16.24 17.20
CA LEU A 114 3.49 16.56 16.96
C LEU A 114 2.62 15.31 17.02
N PRO A 115 1.54 15.28 17.80
CA PRO A 115 0.59 14.15 17.77
C PRO A 115 0.09 13.88 16.35
N ALA A 116 0.04 12.61 15.96
CA ALA A 116 -0.44 12.14 14.66
C ALA A 116 -1.78 11.38 14.79
N PRO A 117 -2.92 12.07 14.99
CA PRO A 117 -4.19 11.43 15.26
C PRO A 117 -4.62 10.50 14.12
N GLY A 118 -4.99 9.28 14.47
CA GLY A 118 -5.42 8.25 13.52
C GLY A 118 -4.29 7.39 12.97
N MET A 119 -3.03 7.77 13.16
CA MET A 119 -1.90 6.89 12.87
C MET A 119 -1.75 5.84 13.98
N THR A 120 -1.48 4.59 13.61
CA THR A 120 -1.29 3.49 14.55
C THR A 120 -0.03 2.71 14.20
N ALA A 121 0.68 2.24 15.23
CA ALA A 121 1.81 1.35 15.08
C ALA A 121 1.42 -0.06 15.55
N THR A 122 1.36 -1.01 14.61
CA THR A 122 0.90 -2.38 14.87
C THR A 122 2.04 -3.37 14.71
N TYR A 123 2.26 -4.19 15.73
CA TYR A 123 3.31 -5.20 15.81
C TYR A 123 2.74 -6.61 15.70
N LEU A 124 3.42 -7.48 14.95
CA LEU A 124 3.13 -8.91 14.92
C LEU A 124 3.66 -9.58 16.20
N ILE A 125 2.78 -10.15 16.99
CA ILE A 125 3.15 -10.94 18.17
C ILE A 125 3.39 -12.41 17.78
N SER A 126 2.41 -13.05 17.14
CA SER A 126 2.52 -14.44 16.73
C SER A 126 1.69 -14.75 15.49
N MET A 127 2.09 -15.81 14.79
CA MET A 127 1.42 -16.33 13.60
C MET A 127 1.43 -17.86 13.69
N THR A 128 0.27 -18.47 13.91
CA THR A 128 0.12 -19.91 14.21
C THR A 128 -0.73 -20.58 13.15
N ASP A 129 -0.23 -21.66 12.55
CA ASP A 129 -0.96 -22.48 11.59
C ASP A 129 -2.08 -23.24 12.32
N VAL A 130 -3.31 -23.05 11.91
CA VAL A 130 -4.52 -23.73 12.45
C VAL A 130 -5.29 -24.49 11.37
N THR A 131 -4.67 -24.70 10.21
CA THR A 131 -5.28 -25.33 9.03
C THR A 131 -5.89 -26.70 9.38
N ASP A 132 -5.10 -27.56 10.00
CA ASP A 132 -5.53 -28.92 10.37
C ASP A 132 -6.73 -28.94 11.33
N GLN A 133 -6.81 -27.96 12.23
CA GLN A 133 -7.91 -27.86 13.19
C GLN A 133 -9.22 -27.49 12.48
N ILE A 134 -9.14 -26.64 11.46
CA ILE A 134 -10.29 -26.18 10.69
C ILE A 134 -10.72 -27.23 9.66
N GLU A 135 -9.78 -27.80 8.89
CA GLU A 135 -10.09 -28.71 7.78
C GLU A 135 -10.60 -30.09 8.25
N LYS A 136 -10.14 -30.56 9.41
CA LYS A 136 -10.59 -31.85 10.00
C LYS A 136 -11.88 -31.68 10.81
N ALA A 137 -12.41 -30.48 10.97
CA ALA A 137 -13.61 -30.23 11.76
C ALA A 137 -14.89 -30.64 11.01
N LYS A 138 -15.88 -31.17 11.75
CA LYS A 138 -17.23 -31.41 11.21
C LYS A 138 -17.95 -30.13 10.85
N ASP A 139 -17.71 -29.06 11.61
CA ASP A 139 -18.20 -27.70 11.35
C ASP A 139 -17.03 -26.73 11.36
N PRO A 140 -16.41 -26.47 10.20
CA PRO A 140 -15.29 -25.55 10.09
C PRO A 140 -15.64 -24.10 10.50
N ALA A 141 -16.90 -23.67 10.34
CA ALA A 141 -17.31 -22.31 10.70
C ALA A 141 -17.33 -22.11 12.22
N ALA A 142 -17.93 -23.05 12.95
CA ALA A 142 -17.94 -23.03 14.42
C ALA A 142 -16.53 -23.13 15.01
N VAL A 143 -15.65 -23.96 14.41
CA VAL A 143 -14.26 -24.08 14.87
C VAL A 143 -13.48 -22.78 14.64
N ARG A 144 -13.63 -22.10 13.50
CA ARG A 144 -13.02 -20.80 13.24
C ARG A 144 -13.43 -19.76 14.29
N GLU A 145 -14.70 -19.69 14.62
CA GLU A 145 -15.20 -18.77 15.65
C GLU A 145 -14.62 -19.10 17.03
N ALA A 146 -14.66 -20.39 17.43
CA ALA A 146 -14.16 -20.85 18.71
C ALA A 146 -12.64 -20.57 18.89
N ILE A 147 -11.82 -20.87 17.90
CA ILE A 147 -10.37 -20.62 17.94
C ILE A 147 -10.11 -19.11 18.06
N THR A 148 -10.79 -18.28 17.26
CA THR A 148 -10.61 -16.83 17.29
C THR A 148 -11.00 -16.26 18.65
N LYS A 149 -12.14 -16.70 19.19
CA LYS A 149 -12.60 -16.27 20.52
C LYS A 149 -11.63 -16.67 21.62
N ALA A 150 -11.21 -17.94 21.65
CA ALA A 150 -10.26 -18.44 22.66
C ALA A 150 -8.94 -17.67 22.63
N ALA A 151 -8.42 -17.37 21.44
CA ALA A 151 -7.21 -16.58 21.31
C ALA A 151 -7.40 -15.11 21.72
N GLN A 152 -8.57 -14.52 21.45
CA GLN A 152 -8.88 -13.16 21.89
C GLN A 152 -9.00 -13.09 23.42
N ASP A 153 -9.65 -14.07 24.04
CA ASP A 153 -9.78 -14.16 25.50
C ASP A 153 -8.40 -14.34 26.18
N ALA A 154 -7.48 -15.06 25.54
CA ALA A 154 -6.10 -15.22 26.02
C ALA A 154 -5.22 -13.96 25.79
N ASN A 155 -5.61 -13.06 24.88
CA ASN A 155 -4.85 -11.86 24.51
C ASN A 155 -5.74 -10.61 24.54
N PRO A 156 -6.26 -10.19 25.72
CA PRO A 156 -7.31 -9.15 25.82
C PRO A 156 -6.85 -7.75 25.35
N LYS A 157 -5.53 -7.47 25.38
CA LYS A 157 -4.94 -6.20 24.92
C LYS A 157 -4.44 -6.23 23.47
N CYS A 158 -4.69 -7.34 22.77
CA CYS A 158 -4.23 -7.57 21.39
C CYS A 158 -5.44 -7.71 20.46
N ARG A 159 -5.19 -7.49 19.17
CA ARG A 159 -6.14 -7.82 18.10
C ARG A 159 -5.82 -9.21 17.57
N VAL A 160 -6.78 -10.10 17.60
CA VAL A 160 -6.67 -11.45 17.02
C VAL A 160 -7.39 -11.50 15.69
N GLN A 161 -6.74 -12.07 14.70
CA GLN A 161 -7.27 -12.21 13.33
C GLN A 161 -7.03 -13.62 12.82
N LEU A 162 -8.08 -14.30 12.36
CA LEU A 162 -7.97 -15.52 11.58
C LEU A 162 -7.90 -15.15 10.10
N THR A 163 -6.82 -15.55 9.42
CA THR A 163 -6.55 -15.18 8.02
C THR A 163 -6.34 -16.41 7.17
N SER A 164 -6.98 -16.45 5.99
CA SER A 164 -6.77 -17.49 4.99
C SER A 164 -5.67 -17.12 4.00
N PHE A 165 -5.02 -18.14 3.48
CA PHE A 165 -3.99 -18.08 2.46
C PHE A 165 -4.27 -19.12 1.37
N TYR A 166 -3.67 -18.96 0.19
CA TYR A 166 -3.83 -19.88 -0.94
C TYR A 166 -5.32 -20.14 -1.27
N ASN A 167 -6.12 -19.07 -1.36
CA ASN A 167 -7.56 -19.17 -1.62
C ASN A 167 -8.28 -20.14 -0.67
N GLU A 168 -8.17 -19.88 0.64
CA GLU A 168 -8.78 -20.66 1.75
C GLU A 168 -8.26 -22.12 1.91
N ASN A 169 -7.08 -22.44 1.35
CA ASN A 169 -6.47 -23.76 1.54
C ASN A 169 -5.59 -23.85 2.80
N VAL A 170 -5.19 -22.71 3.38
CA VAL A 170 -4.34 -22.62 4.57
C VAL A 170 -4.87 -21.54 5.49
N TRP A 171 -4.81 -21.74 6.81
CA TRP A 171 -5.35 -20.82 7.80
C TRP A 171 -4.35 -20.55 8.90
N TYR A 172 -4.11 -19.26 9.17
CA TYR A 172 -3.28 -18.78 10.28
C TYR A 172 -4.08 -17.93 11.23
N LEU A 173 -3.87 -18.20 12.52
CA LEU A 173 -4.29 -17.32 13.62
C LEU A 173 -3.17 -16.35 13.90
N ILE A 174 -3.45 -15.03 13.80
CA ILE A 174 -2.47 -13.99 13.90
C ILE A 174 -2.83 -13.06 15.06
N VAL A 175 -1.86 -12.77 15.92
CA VAL A 175 -2.02 -11.87 17.07
C VAL A 175 -1.20 -10.61 16.85
N TYR A 176 -1.84 -9.46 16.99
CA TYR A 176 -1.23 -8.14 16.83
C TYR A 176 -1.39 -7.28 18.07
N LYS A 177 -0.37 -6.48 18.40
CA LYS A 177 -0.46 -5.41 19.41
C LYS A 177 -0.38 -4.05 18.70
N THR A 178 -1.29 -3.14 19.03
CA THR A 178 -1.42 -1.83 18.36
C THR A 178 -1.29 -0.69 19.35
N TYR A 179 -0.37 0.24 19.06
CA TYR A 179 -0.17 1.50 19.77
C TYR A 179 -0.85 2.63 19.00
N THR A 180 -1.50 3.54 19.72
CA THR A 180 -2.32 4.63 19.15
C THR A 180 -1.78 6.03 19.44
N ASP A 181 -0.82 6.19 20.37
CA ASP A 181 -0.09 7.44 20.54
C ASP A 181 1.18 7.41 19.69
N VAL A 182 1.02 7.90 18.47
CA VAL A 182 2.13 8.07 17.51
C VAL A 182 2.32 9.56 17.28
N ARG A 183 3.57 10.03 17.26
CA ARG A 183 3.89 11.45 17.07
C ARG A 183 4.88 11.63 15.93
N PHE A 184 4.67 12.67 15.16
CA PHE A 184 5.52 13.08 14.06
C PHE A 184 6.80 13.76 14.61
N VAL A 185 7.96 13.24 14.22
CA VAL A 185 9.28 13.71 14.63
C VAL A 185 9.91 14.58 13.56
N GLY A 186 9.77 14.20 12.29
CA GLY A 186 10.28 15.01 11.21
C GLY A 186 10.27 14.32 9.86
N ALA A 187 10.36 15.16 8.82
CA ALA A 187 10.53 14.77 7.44
C ALA A 187 11.17 15.91 6.66
N PRO A 188 11.89 15.64 5.57
CA PRO A 188 12.33 16.67 4.65
C PRO A 188 11.12 17.29 3.93
N PRO A 189 11.27 18.48 3.31
CA PRO A 189 10.24 19.06 2.46
C PRO A 189 9.88 18.18 1.29
N ALA A 190 8.66 18.32 0.74
CA ALA A 190 8.19 17.54 -0.40
C ALA A 190 9.12 17.64 -1.62
N SER A 191 9.78 18.78 -1.81
CA SER A 191 10.82 18.97 -2.84
C SER A 191 12.06 18.07 -2.69
N VAL A 192 12.20 17.37 -1.55
CA VAL A 192 13.22 16.33 -1.29
C VAL A 192 12.55 14.96 -1.11
N GLY A 193 11.52 14.88 -0.26
CA GLY A 193 10.83 13.64 0.08
C GLY A 193 9.96 13.08 -1.06
N LYS A 194 9.59 13.92 -2.02
CA LYS A 194 8.85 13.56 -3.25
C LYS A 194 9.49 14.17 -4.51
N PHE A 195 10.82 14.32 -4.51
CA PHE A 195 11.55 14.84 -5.67
C PHE A 195 11.29 13.99 -6.92
N GLY A 196 10.96 14.63 -8.04
CA GLY A 196 10.53 13.98 -9.27
C GLY A 196 9.02 13.72 -9.36
N GLY A 197 8.28 13.97 -8.28
CA GLY A 197 6.82 13.98 -8.25
C GLY A 197 6.17 12.74 -8.87
N GLU A 198 5.15 12.95 -9.69
CA GLU A 198 4.50 11.87 -10.45
C GLU A 198 5.26 11.52 -11.74
N THR A 199 6.14 12.42 -12.24
CA THR A 199 6.99 12.15 -13.40
C THR A 199 7.91 10.97 -13.13
N ASP A 200 8.59 10.95 -11.99
CA ASP A 200 9.52 9.88 -11.60
C ASP A 200 8.84 8.72 -10.84
N ASN A 201 7.56 8.81 -10.50
CA ASN A 201 6.84 7.74 -9.81
C ASN A 201 6.87 6.45 -10.63
N TRP A 202 7.26 5.33 -10.02
CA TRP A 202 7.49 4.03 -10.67
C TRP A 202 8.62 4.04 -11.72
N MET A 203 9.51 5.01 -11.70
CA MET A 203 10.57 5.14 -12.70
C MET A 203 11.95 5.00 -12.07
N TRP A 204 12.90 4.51 -12.86
CA TRP A 204 14.32 4.54 -12.58
C TRP A 204 15.07 5.19 -13.77
N PRO A 205 16.10 6.03 -13.54
CA PRO A 205 16.80 6.35 -12.28
C PRO A 205 16.01 7.28 -11.33
N ARG A 206 16.00 6.95 -10.05
CA ARG A 206 15.28 7.67 -9.00
C ARG A 206 16.21 8.46 -8.08
N HIS A 207 15.77 9.67 -7.64
CA HIS A 207 16.61 10.58 -6.84
C HIS A 207 15.82 11.17 -5.65
N THR A 208 14.97 10.40 -5.04
CA THR A 208 14.01 10.85 -4.03
C THR A 208 14.48 10.49 -2.64
N GLY A 209 14.44 11.44 -1.70
CA GLY A 209 14.67 11.20 -0.27
C GLY A 209 13.39 10.81 0.45
N ASP A 210 12.77 9.70 0.02
CA ASP A 210 11.45 9.28 0.46
C ASP A 210 11.47 8.67 1.86
N PHE A 211 11.52 9.51 2.91
CA PHE A 211 11.43 9.07 4.29
C PHE A 211 10.73 10.09 5.20
N SER A 212 10.16 9.60 6.29
CA SER A 212 9.63 10.37 7.41
C SER A 212 9.83 9.62 8.72
N MET A 213 9.94 10.35 9.82
CA MET A 213 10.21 9.79 11.15
C MET A 213 9.05 10.08 12.10
N PHE A 214 8.67 9.05 12.83
CA PHE A 214 7.65 9.12 13.87
C PHE A 214 8.16 8.46 15.15
N ARG A 215 7.50 8.73 16.27
CA ARG A 215 7.80 8.06 17.53
C ARG A 215 6.54 7.46 18.13
N VAL A 216 6.65 6.22 18.58
CA VAL A 216 5.60 5.54 19.33
C VAL A 216 5.73 5.91 20.80
N TYR A 217 4.61 6.23 21.43
CA TYR A 217 4.48 6.48 22.85
C TYR A 217 3.60 5.43 23.51
N ALA A 218 3.86 5.16 24.77
CA ALA A 218 3.18 4.15 25.58
C ALA A 218 2.81 4.68 26.95
N GLY A 219 1.91 4.00 27.61
CA GLY A 219 1.57 4.23 29.02
C GLY A 219 2.73 3.92 29.99
N PRO A 220 2.56 4.15 31.29
CA PRO A 220 3.61 3.93 32.29
C PRO A 220 4.16 2.50 32.34
N ASP A 221 3.35 1.52 31.95
CA ASP A 221 3.66 0.08 31.91
C ASP A 221 4.26 -0.37 30.55
N ASN A 222 4.58 0.58 29.67
CA ASN A 222 5.03 0.34 28.29
C ASN A 222 3.97 -0.34 27.40
N GLU A 223 2.70 -0.30 27.80
CA GLU A 223 1.56 -0.85 27.09
C GLU A 223 0.84 0.22 26.24
N PRO A 224 0.05 -0.19 25.24
CA PRO A 224 -0.75 0.73 24.44
C PRO A 224 -1.65 1.62 25.31
N ALA A 225 -1.62 2.93 25.03
CA ALA A 225 -2.46 3.92 25.69
C ALA A 225 -2.98 4.93 24.66
N ALA A 226 -4.13 5.55 24.96
CA ALA A 226 -4.56 6.72 24.20
C ALA A 226 -3.57 7.87 24.39
N TYR A 227 -3.57 8.82 23.44
CA TYR A 227 -2.72 10.01 23.56
C TYR A 227 -2.84 10.68 24.92
N SER A 228 -1.69 10.92 25.54
CA SER A 228 -1.56 11.72 26.75
C SER A 228 -0.19 12.42 26.78
N PRO A 229 -0.13 13.70 27.23
CA PRO A 229 1.15 14.36 27.46
C PRO A 229 2.08 13.62 28.45
N SER A 230 1.50 12.77 29.31
CA SER A 230 2.25 11.99 30.31
C SER A 230 2.81 10.67 29.77
N ASN A 231 2.39 10.24 28.59
CA ASN A 231 2.93 9.03 27.95
C ASN A 231 4.43 9.19 27.70
N LYS A 232 5.14 8.08 27.77
CA LYS A 232 6.60 8.03 27.52
C LYS A 232 6.91 7.37 26.19
N PRO A 233 8.07 7.64 25.59
CA PRO A 233 8.53 6.88 24.45
C PRO A 233 8.45 5.38 24.72
N TYR A 234 7.89 4.66 23.76
CA TYR A 234 7.82 3.19 23.79
C TYR A 234 9.22 2.59 23.80
N VAL A 235 9.44 1.62 24.65
CA VAL A 235 10.68 0.84 24.68
C VAL A 235 10.46 -0.46 23.92
N PRO A 236 10.93 -0.58 22.65
CA PRO A 236 10.73 -1.78 21.85
C PRO A 236 11.59 -2.94 22.35
N THR A 237 11.15 -4.17 22.13
CA THR A 237 11.93 -5.38 22.40
C THR A 237 13.09 -5.55 21.42
N GLN A 238 12.99 -4.93 20.24
CA GLN A 238 14.02 -4.94 19.21
C GLN A 238 14.02 -3.60 18.46
N SER A 239 15.19 -3.10 18.11
CA SER A 239 15.44 -2.04 17.15
C SER A 239 16.52 -2.45 16.17
N LEU A 240 16.46 -1.92 14.94
CA LEU A 240 17.44 -2.25 13.90
C LEU A 240 18.74 -1.49 14.10
N LYS A 241 19.87 -2.16 13.87
CA LYS A 241 21.16 -1.51 13.69
C LYS A 241 21.20 -0.86 12.31
N ILE A 242 21.81 0.29 12.17
CA ILE A 242 21.95 1.02 10.92
C ILE A 242 23.36 0.88 10.39
N SER A 243 23.53 0.44 9.13
CA SER A 243 24.85 0.28 8.52
C SER A 243 25.19 1.45 7.60
N LEU A 244 26.31 2.12 7.85
CA LEU A 244 26.88 3.14 6.96
C LEU A 244 27.88 2.57 5.96
N ARG A 245 28.09 1.26 5.90
CA ARG A 245 29.04 0.59 4.97
C ARG A 245 28.68 0.79 3.51
N GLY A 246 27.39 1.09 3.23
CA GLY A 246 26.85 1.17 1.87
C GLY A 246 26.60 -0.20 1.25
N VAL A 247 26.25 -0.16 -0.04
CA VAL A 247 25.90 -1.36 -0.82
C VAL A 247 26.79 -1.48 -2.06
N LYS A 248 26.99 -2.72 -2.50
CA LYS A 248 27.70 -3.06 -3.75
C LYS A 248 26.85 -4.03 -4.56
N GLU A 249 27.12 -4.09 -5.86
CA GLU A 249 26.51 -5.08 -6.73
C GLU A 249 26.77 -6.51 -6.23
N GLY A 250 25.71 -7.30 -6.14
CA GLY A 250 25.73 -8.67 -5.64
C GLY A 250 25.56 -8.80 -4.12
N ASP A 251 25.56 -7.71 -3.36
CA ASP A 251 25.32 -7.78 -1.92
C ASP A 251 23.91 -8.34 -1.62
N TYR A 252 23.84 -9.18 -0.59
CA TYR A 252 22.57 -9.73 -0.10
C TYR A 252 21.64 -8.62 0.38
N SER A 253 20.36 -8.76 0.06
CA SER A 253 19.28 -7.89 0.55
C SER A 253 18.09 -8.70 1.03
N MET A 254 17.51 -8.29 2.14
CA MET A 254 16.27 -8.84 2.71
C MET A 254 15.31 -7.71 3.04
N ILE A 255 14.04 -7.88 2.69
CA ILE A 255 12.99 -6.92 3.02
C ILE A 255 11.94 -7.63 3.87
N MET A 256 11.59 -7.04 5.01
CA MET A 256 10.50 -7.50 5.86
C MET A 256 9.43 -6.42 5.96
N GLY A 257 8.18 -6.76 5.63
CA GLY A 257 7.11 -5.77 5.64
C GLY A 257 5.73 -6.36 5.50
N TYR A 258 4.76 -5.50 5.23
CA TYR A 258 3.34 -5.83 5.14
C TYR A 258 2.81 -5.59 3.72
N PRO A 259 3.21 -6.41 2.72
CA PRO A 259 2.73 -6.27 1.36
C PRO A 259 1.22 -6.41 1.30
N GLY A 260 0.57 -5.53 0.55
CA GLY A 260 -0.88 -5.36 0.56
C GLY A 260 -1.62 -6.49 -0.14
N SER A 261 -1.43 -6.66 -1.44
CA SER A 261 -2.16 -7.64 -2.24
C SER A 261 -1.42 -7.99 -3.53
N THR A 262 -1.35 -9.28 -3.83
CA THR A 262 -0.94 -9.83 -5.13
C THR A 262 -2.02 -10.75 -5.69
N GLN A 263 -1.87 -11.19 -6.95
CA GLN A 263 -2.92 -11.92 -7.69
C GLN A 263 -2.31 -13.05 -8.54
N ARG A 264 -1.36 -13.81 -7.98
CA ARG A 264 -0.56 -14.83 -8.67
C ARG A 264 -1.29 -16.17 -8.91
N PHE A 265 -2.47 -16.32 -8.28
CA PHE A 265 -3.33 -17.48 -8.44
C PHE A 265 -4.59 -17.16 -9.27
N GLN A 266 -4.63 -16.04 -9.96
CA GLN A 266 -5.76 -15.71 -10.83
C GLN A 266 -5.64 -16.44 -12.17
N THR A 267 -6.81 -16.73 -12.77
CA THR A 267 -6.94 -17.33 -14.08
C THR A 267 -7.03 -16.28 -15.18
N GLU A 268 -6.83 -16.69 -16.42
CA GLU A 268 -6.99 -15.84 -17.59
C GLU A 268 -8.31 -15.05 -17.59
N ALA A 269 -9.42 -15.70 -17.27
CA ALA A 269 -10.74 -15.07 -17.21
C ALA A 269 -10.82 -13.94 -16.17
N GLN A 270 -10.22 -14.14 -14.98
CA GLN A 270 -10.15 -13.14 -13.93
C GLN A 270 -9.24 -11.97 -14.31
N LEU A 271 -8.09 -12.24 -14.92
CA LEU A 271 -7.14 -11.23 -15.38
C LEU A 271 -7.74 -10.33 -16.47
N LYS A 272 -8.45 -10.89 -17.45
CA LYS A 272 -9.16 -10.10 -18.48
C LYS A 272 -10.21 -9.18 -17.84
N SER A 273 -11.03 -9.71 -16.95
CA SER A 273 -12.01 -8.90 -16.21
C SER A 273 -11.36 -7.78 -15.38
N MET A 274 -10.17 -8.02 -14.80
CA MET A 274 -9.39 -7.00 -14.10
C MET A 274 -8.95 -5.88 -15.05
N LEU A 275 -8.38 -6.23 -16.21
CA LEU A 275 -7.93 -5.26 -17.22
C LEU A 275 -9.08 -4.39 -17.73
N ASP A 276 -10.27 -4.95 -17.92
CA ASP A 276 -11.46 -4.18 -18.35
C ASP A 276 -11.87 -3.14 -17.29
N ARG A 277 -11.86 -3.52 -16.01
CA ARG A 277 -12.14 -2.57 -14.90
C ARG A 277 -11.08 -1.49 -14.77
N GLN A 278 -9.79 -1.84 -14.96
CA GLN A 278 -8.70 -0.85 -14.94
C GLN A 278 -8.86 0.22 -16.02
N ALA A 279 -9.37 -0.13 -17.21
CA ALA A 279 -9.61 0.84 -18.28
C ALA A 279 -10.58 1.94 -17.82
N VAL A 280 -11.68 1.57 -17.18
CA VAL A 280 -12.64 2.53 -16.60
C VAL A 280 -12.00 3.41 -15.53
N SER A 281 -11.20 2.80 -14.67
CA SER A 281 -10.51 3.54 -13.60
C SER A 281 -9.49 4.54 -14.15
N ILE A 282 -8.74 4.16 -15.17
CA ILE A 282 -7.77 5.05 -15.85
C ILE A 282 -8.49 6.26 -16.44
N ASP A 283 -9.57 6.05 -17.19
CA ASP A 283 -10.31 7.14 -17.83
C ASP A 283 -10.89 8.12 -16.79
N ALA A 284 -11.59 7.61 -15.78
CA ALA A 284 -12.22 8.44 -14.76
C ALA A 284 -11.18 9.22 -13.93
N ARG A 285 -10.06 8.60 -13.60
CA ARG A 285 -8.97 9.25 -12.84
C ARG A 285 -8.24 10.28 -13.69
N THR A 286 -8.10 10.08 -15.00
CA THR A 286 -7.55 11.10 -15.89
C THR A 286 -8.37 12.39 -15.80
N LEU A 287 -9.70 12.29 -15.94
CA LEU A 287 -10.60 13.45 -15.82
C LEU A 287 -10.45 14.19 -14.48
N ARG A 288 -10.39 13.43 -13.38
CA ARG A 288 -10.24 14.02 -12.04
C ARG A 288 -8.89 14.70 -11.84
N GLN A 289 -7.81 14.05 -12.27
CA GLN A 289 -6.45 14.57 -12.10
C GLN A 289 -6.22 15.84 -12.90
N ASP A 290 -6.75 15.93 -14.13
CA ASP A 290 -6.66 17.13 -14.94
C ASP A 290 -7.33 18.33 -14.26
N ILE A 291 -8.50 18.10 -13.63
CA ILE A 291 -9.22 19.14 -12.89
C ILE A 291 -8.48 19.51 -11.60
N MET A 292 -8.06 18.51 -10.79
CA MET A 292 -7.29 18.77 -9.58
C MET A 292 -6.02 19.57 -9.88
N TRP A 293 -5.26 19.16 -10.89
CA TRP A 293 -4.02 19.85 -11.27
C TRP A 293 -4.25 21.29 -11.71
N LYS A 294 -5.25 21.53 -12.54
CA LYS A 294 -5.67 22.87 -12.98
C LYS A 294 -5.89 23.85 -11.81
N TRP A 295 -6.47 23.36 -10.70
CA TRP A 295 -6.74 24.17 -9.52
C TRP A 295 -5.51 24.28 -8.60
N MET A 296 -4.79 23.17 -8.41
CA MET A 296 -3.57 23.12 -7.59
C MET A 296 -2.43 23.97 -8.14
N GLU A 297 -2.33 24.11 -9.46
CA GLU A 297 -1.33 24.94 -10.12
C GLU A 297 -1.55 26.44 -9.85
N LYS A 298 -2.79 26.87 -9.73
CA LYS A 298 -3.18 28.26 -9.56
C LYS A 298 -3.03 28.78 -8.12
N ASP A 299 -3.21 27.92 -7.13
CA ASP A 299 -3.30 28.32 -5.73
C ASP A 299 -2.59 27.32 -4.80
N PRO A 300 -1.52 27.77 -4.11
CA PRO A 300 -0.81 26.91 -3.14
C PRO A 300 -1.69 26.37 -1.99
N SER A 301 -2.71 27.12 -1.55
CA SER A 301 -3.63 26.65 -0.51
C SER A 301 -4.51 25.50 -1.02
N ILE A 302 -4.98 25.57 -2.26
CA ILE A 302 -5.71 24.45 -2.90
C ILE A 302 -4.77 23.27 -3.11
N ARG A 303 -3.52 23.52 -3.51
CA ARG A 303 -2.49 22.48 -3.63
C ARG A 303 -2.31 21.73 -2.30
N LEU A 304 -2.16 22.45 -1.20
CA LEU A 304 -2.04 21.83 0.13
C LEU A 304 -3.24 20.91 0.44
N LYS A 305 -4.47 21.35 0.17
CA LYS A 305 -5.70 20.57 0.42
C LYS A 305 -5.80 19.30 -0.43
N TYR A 306 -5.35 19.36 -1.69
CA TYR A 306 -5.54 18.27 -2.65
C TYR A 306 -4.31 17.42 -2.90
N ALA A 307 -3.14 17.77 -2.38
CA ALA A 307 -1.88 17.07 -2.62
C ALA A 307 -1.95 15.56 -2.36
N SER A 308 -2.52 15.14 -1.23
CA SER A 308 -2.66 13.72 -0.88
C SER A 308 -3.71 13.00 -1.73
N LYS A 309 -4.82 13.66 -2.07
CA LYS A 309 -5.88 13.11 -2.93
C LYS A 309 -5.37 12.89 -4.35
N TYR A 310 -4.65 13.88 -4.88
CA TYR A 310 -4.00 13.81 -6.18
C TYR A 310 -2.98 12.68 -6.25
N ALA A 311 -2.04 12.64 -5.29
CA ALA A 311 -1.02 11.61 -5.23
C ALA A 311 -1.61 10.20 -5.14
N GLY A 312 -2.63 9.99 -4.29
CA GLY A 312 -3.31 8.69 -4.18
C GLY A 312 -4.04 8.28 -5.47
N SER A 313 -4.64 9.23 -6.18
CA SER A 313 -5.27 8.98 -7.50
C SER A 313 -4.22 8.64 -8.56
N ALA A 314 -3.17 9.46 -8.68
CA ALA A 314 -2.12 9.36 -9.69
C ALA A 314 -1.31 8.06 -9.54
N ASN A 315 -1.00 7.64 -8.32
CA ASN A 315 -0.23 6.42 -8.07
C ASN A 315 -0.92 5.18 -8.67
N GLY A 316 -2.20 4.97 -8.38
CA GLY A 316 -2.97 3.86 -8.94
C GLY A 316 -3.17 3.98 -10.46
N TRP A 317 -3.47 5.19 -10.94
CA TRP A 317 -3.64 5.49 -12.36
C TRP A 317 -2.39 5.14 -13.18
N LYS A 318 -1.21 5.55 -12.73
CA LYS A 318 0.05 5.27 -13.41
C LYS A 318 0.42 3.78 -13.33
N LYS A 319 0.20 3.14 -12.16
CA LYS A 319 0.40 1.70 -12.00
C LYS A 319 -0.41 0.89 -13.00
N TRP A 320 -1.71 1.15 -13.15
CA TRP A 320 -2.56 0.38 -14.06
C TRP A 320 -2.18 0.58 -15.53
N GLN A 321 -1.71 1.77 -15.93
CA GLN A 321 -1.18 1.97 -17.27
C GLN A 321 0.08 1.12 -17.51
N GLY A 322 1.02 1.13 -16.56
CA GLY A 322 2.23 0.32 -16.62
C GLY A 322 1.92 -1.18 -16.62
N GLU A 323 0.97 -1.62 -15.78
CA GLU A 323 0.54 -3.01 -15.71
C GLU A 323 -0.07 -3.50 -17.02
N ARG A 324 -0.97 -2.72 -17.64
CA ARG A 324 -1.54 -3.04 -18.96
C ARG A 324 -0.47 -3.13 -20.04
N LEU A 325 0.54 -2.24 -20.00
CA LEU A 325 1.67 -2.29 -20.95
C LEU A 325 2.53 -3.53 -20.70
N ALA A 326 2.83 -3.87 -19.46
CA ALA A 326 3.59 -5.06 -19.08
C ALA A 326 2.86 -6.35 -19.50
N PHE A 327 1.56 -6.44 -19.26
CA PHE A 327 0.73 -7.58 -19.72
C PHE A 327 0.85 -7.81 -21.23
N LYS A 328 0.80 -6.73 -22.01
CA LYS A 328 0.97 -6.80 -23.47
C LYS A 328 2.39 -7.22 -23.87
N ASN A 329 3.41 -6.57 -23.30
CA ASN A 329 4.81 -6.78 -23.68
C ASN A 329 5.33 -8.15 -23.30
N LEU A 330 4.89 -8.70 -22.18
CA LEU A 330 5.33 -9.98 -21.63
C LEU A 330 4.42 -11.15 -22.03
N GLY A 331 3.30 -10.90 -22.72
CA GLY A 331 2.33 -11.93 -23.11
C GLY A 331 1.74 -12.67 -21.91
N ILE A 332 1.35 -11.95 -20.85
CA ILE A 332 0.94 -12.55 -19.58
C ILE A 332 -0.35 -13.37 -19.74
N ILE A 333 -1.31 -12.88 -20.52
CA ILE A 333 -2.56 -13.61 -20.78
C ILE A 333 -2.27 -14.94 -21.49
N GLU A 334 -1.39 -14.94 -22.49
CA GLU A 334 -0.99 -16.13 -23.24
C GLU A 334 -0.22 -17.13 -22.37
N LYS A 335 0.67 -16.62 -21.50
CA LYS A 335 1.40 -17.46 -20.52
C LYS A 335 0.42 -18.12 -19.53
N GLU A 336 -0.59 -17.39 -19.05
CA GLU A 336 -1.58 -17.95 -18.13
C GLU A 336 -2.47 -18.99 -18.83
N GLN A 337 -2.92 -18.74 -20.06
CA GLN A 337 -3.65 -19.74 -20.86
C GLN A 337 -2.84 -21.03 -21.04
N GLN A 338 -1.54 -20.91 -21.31
CA GLN A 338 -0.67 -22.09 -21.43
C GLN A 338 -0.54 -22.84 -20.10
N LYS A 339 -0.39 -22.13 -18.97
CA LYS A 339 -0.32 -22.71 -17.63
C LYS A 339 -1.62 -23.46 -17.29
N GLU A 340 -2.79 -22.87 -17.57
CA GLU A 340 -4.09 -23.51 -17.38
C GLU A 340 -4.24 -24.77 -18.24
N ALA A 341 -3.83 -24.72 -19.51
CA ALA A 341 -3.85 -25.87 -20.40
C ALA A 341 -2.95 -27.02 -19.92
N ASP A 342 -1.75 -26.71 -19.45
CA ASP A 342 -0.83 -27.71 -18.89
C ASP A 342 -1.31 -28.29 -17.56
N PHE A 343 -1.93 -27.45 -16.70
CA PHE A 343 -2.60 -27.89 -15.49
C PHE A 343 -3.73 -28.89 -15.82
N MET A 344 -4.59 -28.60 -16.77
CA MET A 344 -5.69 -29.51 -17.16
C MET A 344 -5.18 -30.82 -17.77
N LYS A 345 -4.07 -30.80 -18.54
CA LYS A 345 -3.40 -32.04 -18.99
C LYS A 345 -2.91 -32.89 -17.80
N TRP A 346 -2.34 -32.24 -16.76
CA TRP A 346 -1.91 -32.93 -15.54
C TRP A 346 -3.11 -33.51 -14.75
N VAL A 347 -4.20 -32.74 -14.62
CA VAL A 347 -5.46 -33.19 -14.00
C VAL A 347 -6.00 -34.38 -14.75
N GLY A 348 -6.06 -34.36 -16.10
CA GLY A 348 -6.62 -35.42 -16.95
C GLY A 348 -5.90 -36.74 -16.86
N LYS A 349 -4.65 -36.79 -16.38
CA LYS A 349 -3.87 -38.03 -16.21
C LYS A 349 -4.29 -38.88 -14.99
N ASN A 350 -5.17 -38.39 -14.12
CA ASN A 350 -5.52 -39.10 -12.88
C ASN A 350 -6.99 -38.86 -12.50
N LYS A 351 -7.77 -39.93 -12.34
CA LYS A 351 -9.20 -39.87 -12.03
C LYS A 351 -9.49 -39.09 -10.73
N LYS A 352 -8.69 -39.29 -9.68
CA LYS A 352 -8.86 -38.56 -8.41
C LYS A 352 -8.63 -37.06 -8.55
N ARG A 353 -7.70 -36.65 -9.43
CA ARG A 353 -7.47 -35.24 -9.74
C ARG A 353 -8.62 -34.65 -10.55
N GLN A 354 -9.17 -35.40 -11.49
CA GLN A 354 -10.36 -35.02 -12.26
C GLN A 354 -11.56 -34.79 -11.31
N GLU A 355 -11.77 -35.65 -10.35
CA GLU A 355 -12.84 -35.54 -9.35
C GLU A 355 -12.65 -34.28 -8.45
N LYS A 356 -11.40 -33.90 -8.14
CA LYS A 356 -11.10 -32.78 -7.25
C LYS A 356 -10.98 -31.42 -7.95
N TYR A 357 -10.42 -31.39 -9.15
CA TYR A 357 -9.94 -30.14 -9.80
C TYR A 357 -10.50 -29.98 -11.22
N GLY A 358 -11.21 -30.97 -11.76
CA GLY A 358 -11.61 -31.03 -13.17
C GLY A 358 -12.54 -29.90 -13.61
N ASP A 359 -13.39 -29.40 -12.71
CA ASP A 359 -14.34 -28.32 -12.96
C ASP A 359 -13.87 -26.94 -12.45
N ALA A 360 -12.67 -26.85 -11.86
CA ALA A 360 -12.21 -25.65 -11.19
C ALA A 360 -12.13 -24.42 -12.11
N LEU A 361 -11.50 -24.54 -13.28
CA LEU A 361 -11.37 -23.46 -14.25
C LEU A 361 -12.73 -23.06 -14.86
N GLU A 362 -13.59 -24.06 -15.14
CA GLU A 362 -14.94 -23.82 -15.66
C GLU A 362 -15.81 -23.04 -14.64
N LYS A 363 -15.75 -23.43 -13.35
CA LYS A 363 -16.43 -22.67 -12.29
C LYS A 363 -15.95 -21.23 -12.23
N ILE A 364 -14.63 -20.98 -12.26
CA ILE A 364 -14.09 -19.61 -12.24
C ILE A 364 -14.61 -18.82 -13.44
N LYS A 365 -14.50 -19.39 -14.64
CA LYS A 365 -14.95 -18.74 -15.86
C LYS A 365 -16.44 -18.40 -15.81
N ASN A 366 -17.28 -19.40 -15.48
CA ASN A 366 -18.72 -19.20 -15.36
C ASN A 366 -19.08 -18.16 -14.30
N GLY A 367 -18.35 -18.15 -13.18
CA GLY A 367 -18.53 -17.17 -12.12
C GLY A 367 -18.13 -15.74 -12.54
N VAL A 368 -17.07 -15.59 -13.33
CA VAL A 368 -16.67 -14.29 -13.90
C VAL A 368 -17.71 -13.82 -14.91
N GLU A 369 -18.18 -14.68 -15.80
CA GLU A 369 -19.21 -14.37 -16.80
C GLU A 369 -20.57 -14.03 -16.16
N ALA A 370 -20.93 -14.71 -15.06
CA ALA A 370 -22.17 -14.42 -14.32
C ALA A 370 -22.14 -13.06 -13.62
N ASN A 371 -20.95 -12.53 -13.33
CA ASN A 371 -20.78 -11.20 -12.70
C ASN A 371 -20.88 -10.08 -13.72
N THR A 372 -22.00 -9.99 -14.41
CA THR A 372 -22.27 -9.03 -15.50
C THR A 372 -22.27 -7.57 -15.04
N THR A 373 -22.32 -7.29 -13.74
CA THR A 373 -22.37 -5.94 -13.15
C THR A 373 -21.01 -5.43 -12.68
N ALA A 374 -19.94 -6.23 -12.77
CA ALA A 374 -18.64 -5.85 -12.23
C ALA A 374 -18.10 -4.54 -12.84
N LEU A 375 -18.25 -4.38 -14.15
CA LEU A 375 -17.79 -3.19 -14.87
C LEU A 375 -18.63 -1.96 -14.55
N ASP A 376 -19.96 -2.11 -14.49
CA ASP A 376 -20.87 -1.02 -14.14
C ASP A 376 -20.61 -0.55 -12.68
N MET A 377 -20.32 -1.47 -11.79
CA MET A 377 -19.96 -1.14 -10.40
C MET A 377 -18.62 -0.41 -10.30
N GLN A 378 -17.62 -0.80 -11.12
CA GLN A 378 -16.36 -0.07 -11.19
C GLN A 378 -16.59 1.37 -11.69
N LEU A 379 -17.43 1.53 -12.73
CA LEU A 379 -17.79 2.83 -13.28
C LEU A 379 -18.45 3.72 -12.22
N ILE A 380 -19.47 3.22 -11.52
CA ILE A 380 -20.14 3.97 -10.45
C ILE A 380 -19.15 4.34 -9.34
N GLY A 381 -18.26 3.41 -8.96
CA GLY A 381 -17.24 3.61 -7.93
C GLY A 381 -16.23 4.69 -8.28
N GLU A 382 -15.75 4.72 -9.52
CA GLU A 382 -14.74 5.70 -9.97
C GLU A 382 -15.36 7.04 -10.38
N THR A 383 -16.69 7.12 -10.56
CA THR A 383 -17.39 8.34 -10.91
C THR A 383 -18.22 8.89 -9.77
N VAL A 384 -19.50 8.51 -9.66
CA VAL A 384 -20.44 9.10 -8.71
C VAL A 384 -19.99 8.97 -7.26
N ALA A 385 -19.45 7.82 -6.88
CA ALA A 385 -18.97 7.60 -5.50
C ALA A 385 -17.73 8.43 -5.13
N ASN A 386 -17.04 8.99 -6.11
CA ASN A 386 -15.86 9.86 -5.91
C ASN A 386 -16.20 11.36 -5.83
N ILE A 387 -17.46 11.76 -6.00
CA ILE A 387 -17.89 13.13 -5.74
C ILE A 387 -17.76 13.40 -4.24
N GLU A 388 -16.89 14.34 -3.85
CA GLU A 388 -16.55 14.55 -2.43
C GLU A 388 -17.75 15.00 -1.60
N LEU A 389 -18.65 15.79 -2.19
CA LEU A 389 -19.86 16.28 -1.55
C LEU A 389 -20.76 15.12 -1.04
N LEU A 390 -20.88 14.03 -1.79
CA LEU A 390 -21.57 12.80 -1.35
C LEU A 390 -20.94 12.17 -0.11
N GLY A 391 -19.63 12.29 0.01
CA GLY A 391 -18.87 11.80 1.14
C GLY A 391 -19.23 12.48 2.47
N PHE A 392 -19.64 13.74 2.47
CA PHE A 392 -20.12 14.42 3.70
C PHE A 392 -21.44 13.83 4.17
N SER A 393 -22.38 13.59 3.25
CA SER A 393 -23.67 12.98 3.57
C SER A 393 -23.49 11.58 4.16
N SER A 394 -22.71 10.72 3.51
CA SER A 394 -22.42 9.37 4.02
C SER A 394 -21.65 9.41 5.34
N GLY A 395 -20.76 10.37 5.53
CA GLY A 395 -20.02 10.59 6.75
C GLY A 395 -20.93 10.91 7.95
N VAL A 396 -21.90 11.79 7.75
CA VAL A 396 -22.90 12.10 8.79
C VAL A 396 -23.72 10.85 9.13
N GLN A 397 -24.23 10.12 8.13
CA GLN A 397 -25.03 8.92 8.35
C GLN A 397 -24.24 7.83 9.12
N ASN A 398 -23.01 7.55 8.69
CA ASN A 398 -22.17 6.51 9.30
C ASN A 398 -21.74 6.88 10.73
N SER A 399 -21.34 8.14 10.97
CA SER A 399 -20.93 8.61 12.29
C SER A 399 -22.10 8.60 13.26
N MET A 400 -23.29 9.02 12.80
CA MET A 400 -24.52 8.96 13.61
C MET A 400 -24.90 7.51 13.95
N ALA A 401 -24.88 6.60 12.99
CA ALA A 401 -25.17 5.19 13.23
C ALA A 401 -24.18 4.55 14.22
N MET A 402 -22.91 4.91 14.17
CA MET A 402 -21.89 4.46 15.12
C MET A 402 -22.14 5.02 16.52
N ALA A 403 -22.44 6.31 16.64
CA ALA A 403 -22.72 6.96 17.92
C ALA A 403 -23.96 6.36 18.62
N ILE A 404 -25.03 6.10 17.86
CA ILE A 404 -26.23 5.41 18.38
C ILE A 404 -25.88 3.98 18.84
N ARG A 405 -25.08 3.24 18.06
CA ARG A 405 -24.63 1.88 18.44
C ARG A 405 -23.80 1.89 19.73
N ASN A 406 -23.09 2.98 19.99
CA ASN A 406 -22.33 3.20 21.23
C ASN A 406 -23.18 3.77 22.37
N GLY A 407 -24.52 3.81 22.25
CA GLY A 407 -25.45 4.15 23.29
C GLY A 407 -25.85 5.64 23.37
N GLN A 408 -25.45 6.48 22.39
CA GLN A 408 -25.92 7.87 22.34
C GLN A 408 -27.39 7.95 21.88
N ASP A 409 -28.15 8.90 22.42
CA ASP A 409 -29.45 9.25 21.85
C ASP A 409 -29.31 9.90 20.47
N SER A 410 -30.40 9.94 19.71
CA SER A 410 -30.36 10.39 18.30
C SER A 410 -29.93 11.85 18.16
N ALA A 411 -30.23 12.73 19.10
CA ALA A 411 -29.87 14.14 19.00
C ALA A 411 -28.37 14.33 19.29
N SER A 412 -27.85 13.71 20.34
CA SER A 412 -26.42 13.71 20.67
C SER A 412 -25.60 13.03 19.59
N ALA A 413 -26.09 11.92 19.02
CA ALA A 413 -25.45 11.21 17.93
C ALA A 413 -25.33 12.07 16.65
N LEU A 414 -26.35 12.88 16.36
CA LEU A 414 -26.32 13.81 15.22
C LEU A 414 -25.28 14.92 15.44
N GLN A 415 -25.18 15.50 16.62
CA GLN A 415 -24.14 16.50 16.92
C GLN A 415 -22.73 15.91 16.82
N THR A 416 -22.53 14.71 17.35
CA THR A 416 -21.27 13.97 17.19
C THR A 416 -20.94 13.73 15.72
N ALA A 417 -21.93 13.38 14.91
CA ALA A 417 -21.76 13.13 13.48
C ALA A 417 -21.36 14.39 12.70
N ILE A 418 -21.95 15.54 13.04
CA ILE A 418 -21.62 16.83 12.42
C ILE A 418 -20.19 17.25 12.77
N ALA A 419 -19.83 17.18 14.05
CA ALA A 419 -18.49 17.51 14.51
C ALA A 419 -17.41 16.63 13.84
N ALA A 420 -17.72 15.37 13.58
CA ALA A 420 -16.81 14.47 12.85
C ALA A 420 -16.53 14.90 11.41
N GLN A 421 -17.38 15.72 10.77
CA GLN A 421 -17.16 16.23 9.43
C GLN A 421 -16.24 17.46 9.38
N GLU A 422 -16.03 18.18 10.48
CA GLU A 422 -15.23 19.42 10.49
C GLU A 422 -13.83 19.23 9.91
N ARG A 423 -13.21 18.10 10.22
CA ARG A 423 -11.89 17.74 9.69
C ARG A 423 -11.88 17.60 8.16
N ARG A 424 -12.96 17.10 7.58
CA ARG A 424 -13.04 16.90 6.11
C ARG A 424 -13.15 18.21 5.36
N TYR A 425 -13.77 19.25 5.96
CA TYR A 425 -13.83 20.57 5.35
C TYR A 425 -12.47 21.27 5.28
N GLN A 426 -11.49 20.88 6.10
CA GLN A 426 -10.13 21.43 6.02
C GLN A 426 -9.46 21.10 4.69
N ASP A 427 -9.75 19.93 4.13
CA ASP A 427 -9.18 19.44 2.86
C ASP A 427 -10.17 19.56 1.70
N TYR A 428 -11.23 20.35 1.83
CA TYR A 428 -12.29 20.50 0.85
C TYR A 428 -12.24 21.86 0.17
N TYR A 429 -12.45 21.88 -1.14
CA TYR A 429 -12.62 23.09 -1.92
C TYR A 429 -13.78 22.92 -2.91
N GLU A 430 -14.93 23.48 -2.58
CA GLU A 430 -16.20 23.30 -3.26
C GLU A 430 -16.14 23.57 -4.79
N PRO A 431 -15.50 24.65 -5.30
CA PRO A 431 -15.45 24.90 -6.74
C PRO A 431 -14.73 23.81 -7.54
N LEU A 432 -13.71 23.18 -6.97
CA LEU A 432 -13.01 22.05 -7.60
C LEU A 432 -13.91 20.81 -7.64
N ASP A 433 -14.51 20.43 -6.51
CA ASP A 433 -15.40 19.27 -6.42
C ASP A 433 -16.61 19.41 -7.33
N ARG A 434 -17.15 20.63 -7.47
CA ARG A 434 -18.26 20.94 -8.40
C ARG A 434 -17.87 20.69 -9.85
N GLU A 435 -16.68 21.10 -10.27
CA GLU A 435 -16.16 20.85 -11.62
C GLU A 435 -15.89 19.35 -11.84
N GLU A 436 -15.30 18.65 -10.86
CA GLU A 436 -15.13 17.20 -10.91
C GLU A 436 -16.48 16.48 -11.02
N ALA A 437 -17.46 16.84 -10.20
CA ALA A 437 -18.78 16.22 -10.21
C ALA A 437 -19.46 16.34 -11.58
N ALA A 438 -19.35 17.49 -12.23
CA ALA A 438 -19.90 17.68 -13.58
C ALA A 438 -19.18 16.78 -14.62
N ALA A 439 -17.87 16.72 -14.59
CA ALA A 439 -17.08 15.89 -15.50
C ALA A 439 -17.36 14.39 -15.28
N LEU A 440 -17.38 13.93 -14.02
CA LEU A 440 -17.64 12.55 -13.66
C LEU A 440 -19.07 12.10 -14.02
N LEU A 441 -20.09 12.95 -13.82
CA LEU A 441 -21.47 12.64 -14.22
C LEU A 441 -21.64 12.60 -15.73
N LYS A 442 -20.91 13.42 -16.50
CA LYS A 442 -20.90 13.35 -17.98
C LYS A 442 -20.30 12.02 -18.44
N TYR A 443 -19.16 11.62 -17.86
CA TYR A 443 -18.51 10.34 -18.18
C TYR A 443 -19.39 9.15 -17.76
N TYR A 444 -19.99 9.20 -16.57
CA TYR A 444 -20.94 8.18 -16.10
C TYR A 444 -22.13 8.04 -17.06
N ARG A 445 -22.74 9.13 -17.50
CA ARG A 445 -23.84 9.10 -18.48
C ARG A 445 -23.43 8.46 -19.80
N GLU A 446 -22.22 8.75 -20.28
CA GLU A 446 -21.71 8.21 -21.55
C GLU A 446 -21.50 6.69 -21.49
N LYS A 447 -21.01 6.18 -20.35
CA LYS A 447 -20.59 4.78 -20.23
C LYS A 447 -21.58 3.86 -19.54
N ALA A 448 -22.43 4.38 -18.64
CA ALA A 448 -23.37 3.56 -17.87
C ALA A 448 -24.56 3.12 -18.71
N LYS A 449 -25.00 1.88 -18.49
CA LYS A 449 -26.26 1.39 -19.02
C LYS A 449 -27.43 2.05 -18.30
N PRO A 450 -28.54 2.38 -19.00
CA PRO A 450 -29.69 3.08 -18.39
C PRO A 450 -30.26 2.41 -17.14
N GLU A 451 -30.28 1.08 -17.08
CA GLU A 451 -30.74 0.32 -15.91
C GLU A 451 -29.91 0.53 -14.63
N PHE A 452 -28.69 1.06 -14.78
CA PHE A 452 -27.81 1.42 -13.67
C PHE A 452 -27.81 2.91 -13.34
N TYR A 453 -28.60 3.73 -14.04
CA TYR A 453 -28.75 5.13 -13.64
C TYR A 453 -29.32 5.21 -12.22
N LEU A 454 -28.75 6.11 -11.43
CA LEU A 454 -29.19 6.30 -10.05
C LEU A 454 -30.61 6.86 -10.02
N THR A 455 -31.47 6.31 -9.19
CA THR A 455 -32.90 6.65 -9.14
C THR A 455 -33.21 8.08 -8.68
N ALA A 456 -32.24 8.73 -8.00
CA ALA A 456 -32.35 10.14 -7.61
C ALA A 456 -31.93 11.11 -8.72
N LEU A 457 -31.35 10.63 -9.83
CA LEU A 457 -31.10 11.47 -10.98
C LEU A 457 -32.44 11.75 -11.72
N PRO A 458 -32.61 12.92 -12.37
CA PRO A 458 -33.78 13.20 -13.15
C PRO A 458 -34.09 12.12 -14.19
N GLY A 459 -35.37 11.87 -14.48
CA GLY A 459 -35.77 10.81 -15.38
C GLY A 459 -35.30 10.98 -16.84
N ASP A 460 -34.90 12.19 -17.20
CA ASP A 460 -34.29 12.56 -18.48
C ASP A 460 -32.78 12.63 -18.45
N PHE A 461 -32.13 11.92 -17.53
CA PHE A 461 -30.66 11.97 -17.32
C PHE A 461 -29.85 11.78 -18.59
N ALA A 462 -30.35 11.01 -19.56
CA ALA A 462 -29.68 10.81 -20.85
C ALA A 462 -29.49 12.13 -21.65
N THR A 463 -30.39 13.11 -21.48
CA THR A 463 -30.38 14.40 -22.16
C THR A 463 -30.22 15.60 -21.25
N LEU A 464 -30.05 15.35 -19.93
CA LEU A 464 -29.96 16.37 -18.90
C LEU A 464 -28.80 17.33 -19.16
N ASP A 465 -29.04 18.63 -18.92
CA ASP A 465 -27.95 19.59 -18.75
C ASP A 465 -27.24 19.33 -17.42
N ILE A 466 -26.14 18.58 -17.48
CA ILE A 466 -25.40 18.14 -16.28
C ILE A 466 -24.77 19.33 -15.56
N ASP A 467 -24.27 20.33 -16.29
CA ASP A 467 -23.65 21.50 -15.64
C ASP A 467 -24.69 22.27 -14.83
N LYS A 468 -25.90 22.47 -15.38
CA LYS A 468 -26.98 23.07 -14.63
C LYS A 468 -27.42 22.21 -13.44
N TYR A 469 -27.57 20.90 -13.64
CA TYR A 469 -27.97 19.99 -12.57
C TYR A 469 -26.98 20.01 -11.39
N VAL A 470 -25.66 19.95 -11.69
CA VAL A 470 -24.63 20.01 -10.66
C VAL A 470 -24.64 21.36 -9.94
N ASN A 471 -24.79 22.47 -10.66
CA ASN A 471 -24.92 23.78 -10.02
C ASN A 471 -26.13 23.82 -9.07
N ASP A 472 -27.31 23.38 -9.53
CA ASP A 472 -28.50 23.32 -8.68
C ASP A 472 -28.29 22.38 -7.46
N LEU A 473 -27.59 21.25 -7.62
CA LEU A 473 -27.29 20.29 -6.56
C LEU A 473 -26.42 20.93 -5.45
N TYR A 474 -25.34 21.61 -5.84
CA TYR A 474 -24.40 22.23 -4.88
C TYR A 474 -25.02 23.49 -4.23
N ASP A 475 -25.73 24.32 -4.98
CA ASP A 475 -26.34 25.55 -4.47
C ASP A 475 -27.41 25.24 -3.42
N ASN A 476 -28.15 24.15 -3.58
CA ASN A 476 -29.24 23.74 -2.69
C ASN A 476 -28.79 22.79 -1.56
N SER A 477 -27.54 22.29 -1.55
CA SER A 477 -27.06 21.37 -0.50
C SER A 477 -26.58 22.09 0.75
N ILE A 478 -26.92 21.52 1.90
CA ILE A 478 -26.42 21.95 3.21
C ILE A 478 -24.97 21.48 3.44
N PHE A 479 -24.46 20.53 2.65
CA PHE A 479 -23.15 19.93 2.83
C PHE A 479 -22.01 20.71 2.20
N THR A 480 -22.27 21.81 1.51
CA THR A 480 -21.22 22.59 0.82
C THR A 480 -20.29 23.36 1.77
N CYS A 481 -20.76 23.68 2.98
CA CYS A 481 -19.90 24.22 4.02
C CYS A 481 -20.40 23.88 5.43
N PRO A 482 -19.52 23.92 6.47
CA PRO A 482 -19.88 23.51 7.83
C PRO A 482 -20.97 24.39 8.46
N ASP A 483 -20.98 25.68 8.16
CA ASP A 483 -21.96 26.61 8.74
C ASP A 483 -23.38 26.37 8.22
N LYS A 484 -23.52 26.10 6.91
CA LYS A 484 -24.81 25.70 6.32
C LYS A 484 -25.35 24.43 6.97
N LEU A 485 -24.47 23.42 7.14
CA LEU A 485 -24.83 22.14 7.76
C LEU A 485 -25.29 22.35 9.20
N LYS A 486 -24.51 23.08 10.01
CA LYS A 486 -24.84 23.38 11.43
C LYS A 486 -26.14 24.16 11.55
N ALA A 487 -26.34 25.21 10.75
CA ALA A 487 -27.56 26.04 10.78
C ALA A 487 -28.81 25.24 10.40
N ALA A 488 -28.74 24.47 9.32
CA ALA A 488 -29.88 23.66 8.85
C ALA A 488 -30.26 22.57 9.87
N VAL A 489 -29.28 21.94 10.50
CA VAL A 489 -29.54 20.93 11.52
C VAL A 489 -30.03 21.54 12.83
N ALA A 490 -29.57 22.73 13.22
CA ALA A 490 -30.12 23.45 14.37
C ALA A 490 -31.61 23.79 14.18
N GLU A 491 -32.04 24.11 12.96
CA GLU A 491 -33.43 24.45 12.64
C GLU A 491 -34.33 23.21 12.51
N LYS A 492 -33.89 22.17 11.78
CA LYS A 492 -34.74 21.04 11.31
C LYS A 492 -34.28 19.67 11.82
N GLY A 493 -33.23 19.61 12.63
CA GLY A 493 -32.66 18.35 13.09
C GLY A 493 -32.24 17.46 11.95
N PHE A 494 -32.35 16.15 12.13
CA PHE A 494 -32.00 15.17 11.09
C PHE A 494 -32.87 15.27 9.82
N ASN A 495 -34.02 15.93 9.88
CA ASN A 495 -34.84 16.15 8.67
C ASN A 495 -34.13 17.05 7.64
N ALA A 496 -33.26 17.98 8.08
CA ALA A 496 -32.42 18.75 7.17
C ALA A 496 -31.53 17.84 6.32
N VAL A 497 -30.88 16.85 6.95
CA VAL A 497 -30.05 15.85 6.25
C VAL A 497 -30.90 15.01 5.30
N LYS A 498 -32.04 14.49 5.76
CA LYS A 498 -32.91 13.62 4.95
C LYS A 498 -33.44 14.28 3.69
N SER A 499 -33.81 15.58 3.76
CA SER A 499 -34.39 16.33 2.64
C SER A 499 -33.35 16.89 1.67
N ASP A 500 -32.07 16.81 2.01
CA ASP A 500 -30.99 17.36 1.19
C ASP A 500 -30.83 16.56 -0.13
N PRO A 501 -30.69 17.23 -1.29
CA PRO A 501 -30.59 16.57 -2.59
C PRO A 501 -29.33 15.69 -2.70
N VAL A 502 -28.23 16.07 -2.06
CA VAL A 502 -27.00 15.26 -2.01
C VAL A 502 -27.21 13.98 -1.22
N ASN A 503 -27.96 14.06 -0.10
CA ASN A 503 -28.32 12.88 0.68
C ASN A 503 -29.26 11.94 -0.10
N GLN A 504 -30.16 12.47 -0.91
CA GLN A 504 -31.01 11.66 -1.78
C GLN A 504 -30.19 10.94 -2.85
N LEU A 505 -29.23 11.65 -3.48
CA LEU A 505 -28.31 11.05 -4.45
C LEU A 505 -27.42 9.96 -3.81
N MET A 506 -26.90 10.22 -2.62
CA MET A 506 -26.10 9.25 -1.85
C MET A 506 -26.92 7.99 -1.49
N ASN A 507 -28.17 8.16 -1.06
CA ASN A 507 -29.04 7.02 -0.76
C ASN A 507 -29.36 6.20 -2.03
N SER A 508 -29.56 6.87 -3.16
CA SER A 508 -29.75 6.22 -4.46
C SER A 508 -28.54 5.40 -4.88
N LEU A 509 -27.32 5.91 -4.63
CA LEU A 509 -26.06 5.19 -4.84
C LEU A 509 -26.01 3.93 -3.97
N LEU A 510 -26.31 4.03 -2.68
CA LEU A 510 -26.35 2.89 -1.75
C LEU A 510 -27.39 1.84 -2.16
N MET A 511 -28.55 2.26 -2.64
CA MET A 511 -29.59 1.36 -3.16
C MET A 511 -29.14 0.63 -4.43
N THR A 512 -28.41 1.31 -5.31
CA THR A 512 -27.84 0.70 -6.53
C THR A 512 -26.79 -0.35 -6.16
N TYR A 513 -25.90 -0.04 -5.22
CA TYR A 513 -24.96 -1.01 -4.67
C TYR A 513 -25.66 -2.23 -4.02
N ALA A 514 -26.75 -2.01 -3.30
CA ALA A 514 -27.55 -3.09 -2.72
C ALA A 514 -28.17 -4.01 -3.78
N LYS A 515 -28.71 -3.46 -4.87
CA LYS A 515 -29.32 -4.25 -5.97
C LYS A 515 -28.31 -5.19 -6.65
N VAL A 516 -27.06 -4.77 -6.78
CA VAL A 516 -25.99 -5.58 -7.42
C VAL A 516 -25.19 -6.42 -6.45
N GLY A 517 -25.67 -6.57 -5.21
CA GLY A 517 -25.01 -7.44 -4.21
C GLY A 517 -23.83 -6.84 -3.48
N MET A 518 -23.56 -5.53 -3.63
CA MET A 518 -22.53 -4.82 -2.86
C MET A 518 -23.07 -4.13 -1.59
N GLY A 519 -24.35 -4.22 -1.32
CA GLY A 519 -25.04 -3.58 -0.19
C GLY A 519 -24.61 -4.03 1.22
N GLY A 520 -23.59 -4.88 1.35
CA GLY A 520 -22.99 -5.26 2.62
C GLY A 520 -21.65 -4.60 2.93
N ALA A 521 -21.17 -3.68 2.10
CA ALA A 521 -19.90 -2.98 2.32
C ALA A 521 -19.98 -1.93 3.44
N VAL A 522 -21.18 -1.54 3.86
CA VAL A 522 -21.43 -0.71 5.03
C VAL A 522 -21.54 -1.63 6.25
N GLY A 523 -20.40 -1.95 6.88
CA GLY A 523 -20.37 -2.75 8.11
C GLY A 523 -19.64 -4.11 8.04
N GLY A 524 -18.92 -4.43 6.98
CA GLY A 524 -17.90 -5.47 6.99
C GLY A 524 -18.34 -6.93 6.83
N ARG A 525 -19.63 -7.24 6.65
CA ARG A 525 -20.10 -8.60 6.30
C ARG A 525 -20.99 -8.56 5.06
N ARG A 526 -20.52 -9.14 3.96
CA ARG A 526 -21.37 -9.41 2.79
C ARG A 526 -22.31 -10.57 3.10
N PRO A 527 -23.63 -10.46 2.85
CA PRO A 527 -24.48 -11.64 2.86
C PRO A 527 -24.00 -12.62 1.77
N ALA A 528 -23.77 -13.86 2.15
CA ALA A 528 -23.46 -14.93 1.19
C ALA A 528 -24.62 -15.04 0.18
N GLY A 529 -24.35 -14.95 -1.12
CA GLY A 529 -25.32 -15.20 -2.18
C GLY A 529 -25.78 -14.01 -3.01
N MET A 530 -25.31 -12.78 -2.74
CA MET A 530 -25.77 -11.58 -3.48
C MET A 530 -24.93 -11.18 -4.70
N ASN A 531 -23.75 -11.77 -4.91
CA ASN A 531 -22.96 -11.55 -6.13
C ASN A 531 -23.07 -12.77 -7.04
N PRO A 532 -23.73 -12.68 -8.19
CA PRO A 532 -23.81 -13.80 -9.12
C PRO A 532 -22.38 -14.30 -9.46
N GLY A 533 -22.16 -15.59 -9.36
CA GLY A 533 -20.86 -16.20 -9.63
C GLY A 533 -19.80 -16.11 -8.53
N ALA A 534 -20.01 -15.38 -7.44
CA ALA A 534 -18.99 -15.23 -6.39
C ALA A 534 -18.64 -16.56 -5.71
N ASN A 535 -19.63 -17.43 -5.50
CA ASN A 535 -19.40 -18.77 -4.94
C ASN A 535 -18.62 -19.65 -5.92
N ASP A 536 -18.95 -19.61 -7.20
CA ASP A 536 -18.25 -20.38 -8.22
C ASP A 536 -16.80 -19.93 -8.35
N ILE A 537 -16.55 -18.63 -8.36
CA ILE A 537 -15.17 -18.06 -8.33
C ILE A 537 -14.45 -18.56 -7.07
N ARG A 538 -15.05 -18.46 -5.89
CA ARG A 538 -14.43 -18.85 -4.62
C ARG A 538 -14.10 -20.35 -4.59
N GLU A 539 -15.06 -21.21 -4.93
CA GLU A 539 -14.88 -22.66 -4.93
C GLU A 539 -13.89 -23.11 -6.01
N GLY A 540 -14.02 -22.54 -7.22
CA GLY A 540 -13.12 -22.81 -8.33
C GLY A 540 -11.69 -22.37 -8.01
N SER A 541 -11.50 -21.16 -7.46
CA SER A 541 -10.17 -20.66 -7.07
C SER A 541 -9.55 -21.48 -5.96
N LYS A 542 -10.34 -21.92 -4.95
CA LYS A 542 -9.86 -22.84 -3.92
C LYS A 542 -9.38 -24.16 -4.51
N ALA A 543 -10.17 -24.78 -5.38
CA ALA A 543 -9.82 -26.05 -6.02
C ALA A 543 -8.63 -25.91 -6.99
N PHE A 544 -8.59 -24.84 -7.80
CA PHE A 544 -7.48 -24.56 -8.71
C PHE A 544 -6.17 -24.39 -7.95
N THR A 545 -6.18 -23.56 -6.91
CA THR A 545 -4.98 -23.32 -6.07
C THR A 545 -4.53 -24.60 -5.36
N ALA A 546 -5.44 -25.40 -4.80
CA ALA A 546 -5.10 -26.71 -4.21
C ALA A 546 -4.45 -27.64 -5.25
N GLY A 547 -4.96 -27.64 -6.47
CA GLY A 547 -4.41 -28.40 -7.58
C GLY A 547 -3.01 -27.92 -7.99
N LEU A 548 -2.78 -26.61 -8.05
CA LEU A 548 -1.46 -26.02 -8.31
C LEU A 548 -0.44 -26.43 -7.25
N LEU A 549 -0.81 -26.38 -5.97
CA LEU A 549 0.04 -26.81 -4.86
C LEU A 549 0.38 -28.31 -4.95
N GLU A 550 -0.56 -29.16 -5.36
CA GLU A 550 -0.29 -30.60 -5.61
C GLU A 550 0.59 -30.79 -6.84
N TRP A 551 0.37 -30.04 -7.91
CA TRP A 551 1.15 -30.11 -9.15
C TRP A 551 2.61 -29.69 -8.95
N GLN A 552 2.81 -28.66 -8.13
CA GLN A 552 4.13 -28.12 -7.80
C GLN A 552 4.76 -28.76 -6.55
N LYS A 553 4.24 -29.90 -6.08
CA LYS A 553 4.72 -30.55 -4.87
C LYS A 553 6.23 -30.80 -4.92
N GLY A 554 6.92 -30.31 -3.89
CA GLY A 554 8.38 -30.36 -3.78
C GLY A 554 9.11 -29.08 -4.20
N LYS A 555 8.39 -28.11 -4.77
CA LYS A 555 8.89 -26.74 -4.93
C LYS A 555 8.45 -25.89 -3.74
N ALA A 556 9.27 -24.95 -3.31
CA ALA A 556 8.86 -23.93 -2.36
C ALA A 556 7.79 -23.03 -3.03
N THR A 557 6.70 -22.76 -2.32
CA THR A 557 5.60 -21.91 -2.78
C THR A 557 5.26 -20.88 -1.72
N TYR A 558 4.74 -19.76 -2.13
CA TYR A 558 4.30 -18.66 -1.27
C TYR A 558 2.86 -18.25 -1.66
N PRO A 559 2.03 -17.81 -0.69
CA PRO A 559 0.68 -17.33 -0.99
C PRO A 559 0.69 -15.87 -1.44
N ASP A 560 -0.38 -15.44 -2.11
CA ASP A 560 -0.62 -14.03 -2.38
C ASP A 560 -0.45 -13.18 -1.13
N ALA A 561 0.08 -11.97 -1.32
CA ALA A 561 0.12 -10.94 -0.28
C ALA A 561 -1.30 -10.56 0.14
N ASN A 562 -1.49 -10.29 1.42
CA ASN A 562 -2.79 -9.97 2.02
C ASN A 562 -2.66 -9.07 3.26
N SER A 563 -1.71 -8.16 3.26
CA SER A 563 -1.40 -7.22 4.35
C SER A 563 -0.92 -7.89 5.64
N THR A 564 -0.44 -9.13 5.56
CA THR A 564 0.26 -9.81 6.66
C THR A 564 1.77 -9.68 6.49
N MET A 565 2.50 -9.78 7.59
CA MET A 565 3.96 -9.67 7.54
C MET A 565 4.60 -10.76 6.68
N ARG A 566 5.49 -10.36 5.78
CA ARG A 566 6.23 -11.23 4.86
C ARG A 566 7.71 -10.87 4.84
N LEU A 567 8.46 -11.80 4.30
CA LEU A 567 9.88 -11.64 4.00
C LEU A 567 10.11 -11.92 2.52
N THR A 568 10.92 -11.08 1.89
CA THR A 568 11.48 -11.33 0.55
C THR A 568 12.99 -11.13 0.62
N TYR A 569 13.73 -11.86 -0.20
CA TYR A 569 15.19 -11.81 -0.23
C TYR A 569 15.71 -11.80 -1.67
N GLY A 570 16.88 -11.23 -1.83
CA GLY A 570 17.51 -11.03 -3.13
C GLY A 570 18.89 -10.41 -3.00
N SER A 571 19.28 -9.65 -4.01
CA SER A 571 20.57 -9.00 -4.10
C SER A 571 20.46 -7.59 -4.68
N VAL A 572 21.44 -6.76 -4.39
CA VAL A 572 21.62 -5.44 -5.04
C VAL A 572 22.07 -5.67 -6.48
N LEU A 573 21.26 -5.29 -7.47
CA LEU A 573 21.55 -5.58 -8.88
C LEU A 573 21.15 -4.43 -9.82
N PRO A 574 21.95 -4.17 -10.88
CA PRO A 574 21.54 -3.38 -12.03
C PRO A 574 20.52 -4.16 -12.88
N TYR A 575 20.01 -3.55 -13.96
CA TYR A 575 19.19 -4.25 -14.95
C TYR A 575 19.24 -3.60 -16.33
N SER A 576 18.82 -4.36 -17.35
CA SER A 576 18.71 -3.88 -18.71
C SER A 576 17.24 -3.85 -19.12
N PRO A 577 16.58 -2.67 -19.13
CA PRO A 577 15.15 -2.56 -19.42
C PRO A 577 14.79 -2.89 -20.88
N LYS A 578 15.73 -2.71 -21.79
CA LYS A 578 15.60 -2.96 -23.23
C LYS A 578 16.96 -3.06 -23.91
N ASP A 579 16.96 -3.44 -25.19
CA ASP A 579 18.18 -3.54 -26.00
C ASP A 579 19.04 -2.27 -25.92
N ALA A 580 20.35 -2.47 -25.73
CA ALA A 580 21.38 -1.44 -25.64
C ALA A 580 21.22 -0.42 -24.48
N VAL A 581 20.36 -0.67 -23.49
CA VAL A 581 20.22 0.16 -22.29
C VAL A 581 20.57 -0.65 -21.05
N MET A 582 21.47 -0.10 -20.22
CA MET A 582 21.82 -0.64 -18.91
C MET A 582 21.62 0.44 -17.85
N TYR A 583 20.87 0.14 -16.82
CA TYR A 583 20.71 0.98 -15.64
C TYR A 583 21.60 0.49 -14.50
N ASN A 584 22.39 1.41 -13.95
CA ASN A 584 23.19 1.15 -12.77
C ASN A 584 22.29 0.90 -11.55
N TYR A 585 22.81 0.19 -10.55
CA TYR A 585 22.08 -0.15 -9.33
C TYR A 585 21.98 0.99 -8.31
N TYR A 586 22.63 2.14 -8.50
CA TYR A 586 22.56 3.26 -7.57
C TYR A 586 22.52 4.62 -8.27
N THR A 587 22.04 5.62 -7.56
CA THR A 587 22.03 7.04 -7.94
C THR A 587 22.72 7.89 -6.86
N THR A 588 23.09 9.11 -7.20
CA THR A 588 23.79 10.02 -6.30
C THR A 588 23.14 11.41 -6.28
N LEU A 589 23.53 12.24 -5.31
CA LEU A 589 23.06 13.63 -5.19
C LEU A 589 23.40 14.47 -6.43
N LYS A 590 24.43 14.09 -7.21
CA LYS A 590 24.70 14.72 -8.49
C LYS A 590 23.51 14.63 -9.45
N GLY A 591 22.81 13.47 -9.49
CA GLY A 591 21.65 13.30 -10.34
C GLY A 591 20.43 14.12 -9.88
N VAL A 592 20.31 14.47 -8.59
CA VAL A 592 19.32 15.45 -8.12
C VAL A 592 19.60 16.82 -8.76
N MET A 593 20.87 17.26 -8.75
CA MET A 593 21.28 18.55 -9.34
C MET A 593 21.14 18.56 -10.87
N GLU A 594 21.40 17.41 -11.53
CA GLU A 594 21.22 17.27 -12.98
C GLU A 594 19.75 17.33 -13.44
N LYS A 595 18.83 16.96 -12.55
CA LYS A 595 17.37 17.02 -12.79
C LYS A 595 16.73 18.33 -12.33
N GLU A 596 17.47 19.23 -11.68
CA GLU A 596 16.92 20.48 -11.18
C GLU A 596 16.25 21.29 -12.30
N ASP A 597 15.00 21.64 -12.09
CA ASP A 597 14.23 22.57 -12.91
C ASP A 597 13.46 23.55 -12.00
N PRO A 598 13.95 24.80 -11.85
CA PRO A 598 13.31 25.77 -10.96
C PRO A 598 11.88 26.14 -11.35
N ASP A 599 11.52 25.97 -12.62
CA ASP A 599 10.20 26.29 -13.16
C ASP A 599 9.22 25.12 -13.00
N ASN A 600 9.74 23.92 -12.73
CA ASN A 600 8.92 22.72 -12.52
C ASN A 600 8.85 22.38 -11.01
N TYR A 601 7.64 22.44 -10.44
CA TYR A 601 7.39 22.10 -9.04
C TYR A 601 7.97 20.75 -8.60
N GLU A 602 7.93 19.74 -9.46
CA GLU A 602 8.40 18.38 -9.13
C GLU A 602 9.93 18.25 -9.03
N PHE A 603 10.68 19.19 -9.66
CA PHE A 603 12.14 19.13 -9.75
C PHE A 603 12.86 20.30 -9.08
N LYS A 604 12.19 21.02 -8.18
CA LYS A 604 12.81 22.06 -7.37
C LYS A 604 13.78 21.49 -6.36
N VAL A 605 14.98 22.04 -6.26
CA VAL A 605 15.98 21.67 -5.26
C VAL A 605 16.13 22.79 -4.23
N PRO A 606 15.98 22.50 -2.92
CA PRO A 606 16.17 23.49 -1.86
C PRO A 606 17.58 24.10 -1.86
N ALA A 607 17.69 25.42 -1.64
CA ALA A 607 18.96 26.14 -1.64
C ALA A 607 19.99 25.50 -0.69
N LYS A 608 19.58 25.14 0.53
CA LYS A 608 20.46 24.47 1.50
C LYS A 608 21.03 23.15 1.00
N LEU A 609 20.26 22.38 0.22
CA LEU A 609 20.76 21.12 -0.35
C LEU A 609 21.82 21.38 -1.44
N LYS A 610 21.65 22.46 -2.22
CA LYS A 610 22.65 22.92 -3.21
C LYS A 610 23.94 23.39 -2.52
N GLU A 611 23.84 24.18 -1.45
CA GLU A 611 25.00 24.62 -0.65
C GLU A 611 25.79 23.43 -0.10
N LEU A 612 25.12 22.43 0.46
CA LEU A 612 25.76 21.21 0.96
C LEU A 612 26.41 20.39 -0.15
N TYR A 613 25.80 20.37 -1.34
CA TYR A 613 26.36 19.72 -2.53
C TYR A 613 27.61 20.41 -3.03
N GLU A 614 27.59 21.73 -3.17
CA GLU A 614 28.73 22.55 -3.63
C GLU A 614 29.91 22.46 -2.65
N ALA A 615 29.61 22.50 -1.35
CA ALA A 615 30.61 22.37 -0.29
C ALA A 615 31.12 20.92 -0.12
N LYS A 616 30.47 19.93 -0.71
CA LYS A 616 30.71 18.50 -0.49
C LYS A 616 30.67 18.14 1.00
N ASP A 617 29.83 18.83 1.79
CA ASP A 617 29.73 18.58 3.23
C ASP A 617 28.81 17.37 3.52
N TYR A 618 29.27 16.20 3.11
CA TYR A 618 28.55 14.93 3.29
C TYR A 618 28.92 14.19 4.57
N GLY A 619 30.01 14.60 5.23
CA GLY A 619 30.48 13.98 6.48
C GLY A 619 30.69 12.46 6.34
N GLN A 620 30.20 11.71 7.31
CA GLN A 620 30.31 10.25 7.35
C GLN A 620 29.40 9.49 6.37
N TYR A 621 28.56 10.20 5.62
CA TYR A 621 27.57 9.62 4.72
C TYR A 621 28.07 9.46 3.27
N ALA A 622 29.22 10.04 2.96
CA ALA A 622 29.86 9.98 1.65
C ALA A 622 30.26 8.54 1.29
N MET A 623 30.19 8.23 0.01
CA MET A 623 30.81 7.06 -0.58
C MET A 623 32.34 7.23 -0.64
N ALA A 624 33.08 6.13 -0.87
CA ALA A 624 34.53 6.15 -0.97
C ALA A 624 35.07 7.04 -2.10
N ASP A 625 34.28 7.27 -3.14
CA ASP A 625 34.58 8.14 -4.28
C ASP A 625 34.24 9.64 -4.01
N GLY A 626 33.74 9.95 -2.82
CA GLY A 626 33.37 11.31 -2.40
C GLY A 626 31.99 11.77 -2.85
N ASN A 627 31.19 10.92 -3.50
CA ASN A 627 29.81 11.20 -3.83
C ASN A 627 28.87 10.87 -2.66
N LEU A 628 27.67 11.45 -2.64
CA LEU A 628 26.61 11.07 -1.73
C LEU A 628 25.60 10.16 -2.44
N PRO A 629 25.36 8.91 -1.98
CA PRO A 629 24.35 8.04 -2.58
C PRO A 629 22.95 8.56 -2.27
N VAL A 630 21.97 8.28 -3.14
CA VAL A 630 20.57 8.67 -2.94
C VAL A 630 19.66 7.45 -2.93
N CYS A 631 19.60 6.68 -4.01
CA CYS A 631 18.80 5.47 -4.12
C CYS A 631 19.62 4.31 -4.65
N PHE A 632 19.14 3.08 -4.41
CA PHE A 632 19.71 1.87 -4.99
C PHE A 632 18.61 0.85 -5.34
N LEU A 633 18.97 -0.15 -6.13
CA LEU A 633 18.08 -1.20 -6.62
C LEU A 633 18.40 -2.55 -5.99
N THR A 634 17.34 -3.30 -5.70
CA THR A 634 17.43 -4.73 -5.39
C THR A 634 16.43 -5.52 -6.23
N ASN A 635 16.64 -6.82 -6.39
CA ASN A 635 15.68 -7.70 -7.08
C ASN A 635 14.69 -8.40 -6.14
N ASN A 636 14.45 -7.82 -4.96
CA ASN A 636 13.44 -8.30 -4.04
C ASN A 636 12.03 -8.18 -4.64
N ASP A 637 11.22 -9.21 -4.40
CA ASP A 637 9.81 -9.22 -4.80
C ASP A 637 8.98 -8.40 -3.81
N ILE A 638 8.39 -7.29 -4.27
CA ILE A 638 7.60 -6.36 -3.45
C ILE A 638 6.28 -5.97 -4.14
N THR A 639 5.34 -5.48 -3.35
CA THR A 639 4.13 -4.80 -3.83
C THR A 639 3.74 -3.65 -2.91
N GLY A 640 2.70 -2.89 -3.27
CA GLY A 640 2.13 -1.84 -2.40
C GLY A 640 1.89 -2.33 -0.98
N GLY A 641 2.29 -1.54 0.02
CA GLY A 641 2.34 -1.93 1.43
C GLY A 641 3.75 -2.23 1.94
N ASN A 642 4.68 -2.63 1.04
CA ASN A 642 6.12 -2.69 1.36
C ASN A 642 6.76 -1.30 1.46
N SER A 643 6.07 -0.25 1.06
CA SER A 643 6.53 1.13 1.26
C SER A 643 6.96 1.37 2.71
N GLY A 644 8.20 1.83 2.92
CA GLY A 644 8.82 2.04 4.23
C GLY A 644 9.36 0.76 4.88
N SER A 645 9.35 -0.39 4.19
CA SER A 645 9.96 -1.62 4.71
C SER A 645 11.48 -1.47 4.78
N PRO A 646 12.12 -1.95 5.86
CA PRO A 646 13.57 -1.98 5.95
C PRO A 646 14.17 -2.88 4.89
N VAL A 647 15.20 -2.39 4.23
CA VAL A 647 16.13 -3.20 3.43
C VAL A 647 17.31 -3.53 4.32
N LEU A 648 17.53 -4.82 4.56
CA LEU A 648 18.51 -5.34 5.52
C LEU A 648 19.66 -6.03 4.80
N ASP A 649 20.87 -5.83 5.28
CA ASP A 649 22.06 -6.55 4.82
C ASP A 649 22.12 -7.98 5.37
N ALA A 650 23.21 -8.69 5.04
CA ALA A 650 23.45 -10.07 5.48
C ALA A 650 23.53 -10.24 7.01
N ASP A 651 23.82 -9.18 7.76
CA ASP A 651 23.89 -9.15 9.22
C ASP A 651 22.56 -8.67 9.86
N GLY A 652 21.55 -8.34 9.07
CA GLY A 652 20.28 -7.77 9.52
C GLY A 652 20.37 -6.29 9.89
N CYS A 653 21.37 -5.58 9.40
CA CYS A 653 21.49 -4.13 9.57
C CYS A 653 20.70 -3.40 8.48
N LEU A 654 20.06 -2.30 8.85
CA LEU A 654 19.33 -1.42 7.95
C LEU A 654 20.28 -0.71 6.99
N ILE A 655 20.11 -0.89 5.69
CA ILE A 655 20.89 -0.26 4.62
C ILE A 655 20.06 0.67 3.75
N GLY A 656 18.73 0.63 3.83
CA GLY A 656 17.82 1.48 3.08
C GLY A 656 16.36 1.20 3.39
N LEU A 657 15.47 1.96 2.77
CA LEU A 657 14.01 1.80 2.86
C LEU A 657 13.46 1.49 1.47
N ALA A 658 12.71 0.42 1.33
CA ALA A 658 11.95 0.14 0.11
C ALA A 658 10.85 1.19 -0.06
N PHE A 659 10.67 1.75 -1.27
CA PHE A 659 9.62 2.74 -1.46
C PHE A 659 8.86 2.62 -2.79
N ASP A 660 9.44 1.97 -3.80
CA ASP A 660 8.80 1.85 -5.11
C ASP A 660 9.29 0.61 -5.88
N GLY A 661 8.60 0.24 -6.95
CA GLY A 661 9.08 -0.66 -7.98
C GLY A 661 9.50 0.12 -9.22
N ASN A 662 10.28 -0.49 -10.11
CA ASN A 662 10.59 0.12 -11.40
C ASN A 662 9.44 -0.08 -12.41
N TRP A 663 9.44 0.70 -13.49
CA TRP A 663 8.38 0.66 -14.51
C TRP A 663 8.22 -0.70 -15.19
N GLU A 664 9.32 -1.40 -15.41
CA GLU A 664 9.36 -2.70 -16.05
C GLU A 664 8.83 -3.83 -15.17
N SER A 665 8.66 -3.59 -13.87
CA SER A 665 8.15 -4.57 -12.90
C SER A 665 6.63 -4.54 -12.69
N MET A 666 5.87 -3.75 -13.45
CA MET A 666 4.45 -3.52 -13.20
C MET A 666 3.56 -4.76 -13.27
N SER A 667 4.05 -5.88 -13.86
CA SER A 667 3.36 -7.18 -13.83
C SER A 667 3.52 -7.95 -12.52
N SER A 668 4.36 -7.49 -11.60
CA SER A 668 4.82 -8.27 -10.44
C SER A 668 3.72 -8.79 -9.53
N ASP A 669 2.60 -8.09 -9.45
CA ASP A 669 1.46 -8.57 -8.65
C ASP A 669 0.84 -9.86 -9.20
N VAL A 670 1.01 -10.15 -10.48
CA VAL A 670 0.51 -11.34 -11.18
C VAL A 670 1.64 -12.29 -11.56
N MET A 671 2.72 -11.76 -12.12
CA MET A 671 3.85 -12.55 -12.61
C MET A 671 5.16 -11.82 -12.35
N PHE A 672 6.07 -12.50 -11.66
CA PHE A 672 7.42 -12.01 -11.38
C PHE A 672 8.33 -12.22 -12.57
N GLU A 673 9.07 -11.18 -12.98
CA GLU A 673 10.07 -11.22 -14.05
C GLU A 673 11.45 -10.86 -13.48
N PRO A 674 12.29 -11.85 -13.13
CA PRO A 674 13.51 -11.65 -12.35
C PRO A 674 14.55 -10.75 -13.04
N ASP A 675 14.57 -10.75 -14.37
CA ASP A 675 15.52 -9.93 -15.16
C ASP A 675 15.15 -8.44 -15.17
N LEU A 676 13.87 -8.11 -15.01
CA LEU A 676 13.33 -6.77 -15.16
C LEU A 676 12.88 -6.14 -13.82
N GLN A 677 12.35 -6.94 -12.91
CA GLN A 677 11.79 -6.44 -11.68
C GLN A 677 12.87 -5.95 -10.72
N ARG A 678 12.72 -4.71 -10.23
CA ARG A 678 13.57 -4.12 -9.19
C ARG A 678 12.74 -3.37 -8.17
N CYS A 679 13.12 -3.54 -6.92
CA CYS A 679 12.72 -2.68 -5.82
C CYS A 679 13.62 -1.46 -5.79
N ILE A 680 13.04 -0.27 -5.72
CA ILE A 680 13.75 1.00 -5.56
C ILE A 680 13.80 1.33 -4.08
N CYS A 681 15.00 1.56 -3.56
CA CYS A 681 15.28 1.80 -2.16
C CYS A 681 15.98 3.14 -1.97
N VAL A 682 15.58 3.93 -0.96
CA VAL A 682 16.38 5.09 -0.53
C VAL A 682 17.54 4.61 0.33
N ASP A 683 18.76 5.07 0.04
CA ASP A 683 19.95 4.71 0.81
C ASP A 683 19.88 5.31 2.22
N ILE A 684 20.13 4.51 3.23
CA ILE A 684 20.05 4.96 4.63
C ILE A 684 21.04 6.09 4.94
N ARG A 685 22.16 6.16 4.20
CA ARG A 685 23.12 7.26 4.35
C ARG A 685 22.53 8.58 3.89
N TYR A 686 21.69 8.58 2.83
CA TYR A 686 20.96 9.78 2.41
C TYR A 686 19.91 10.19 3.41
N VAL A 687 19.17 9.23 3.97
CA VAL A 687 18.20 9.47 5.05
C VAL A 687 18.86 10.18 6.23
N LEU A 688 19.97 9.64 6.71
CA LEU A 688 20.69 10.21 7.86
C LEU A 688 21.37 11.54 7.53
N PHE A 689 21.91 11.71 6.33
CA PHE A 689 22.44 12.98 5.84
C PHE A 689 21.36 14.08 5.83
N LEU A 690 20.19 13.76 5.28
CA LEU A 690 19.06 14.70 5.25
C LEU A 690 18.58 15.06 6.66
N MET A 691 18.51 14.10 7.57
CA MET A 691 18.14 14.34 8.97
C MET A 691 19.20 15.21 9.68
N ASP A 692 20.47 14.85 9.58
CA ASP A 692 21.59 15.47 10.33
C ASP A 692 22.03 16.80 9.73
N LYS A 693 22.50 16.79 8.48
CA LYS A 693 23.12 17.96 7.85
C LYS A 693 22.08 18.94 7.27
N PHE A 694 21.10 18.40 6.55
CA PHE A 694 20.08 19.23 5.94
C PHE A 694 19.01 19.66 6.96
N GLY A 695 18.46 18.75 7.75
CA GLY A 695 17.42 19.03 8.77
C GLY A 695 17.96 19.61 10.08
N GLY A 696 19.25 19.43 10.38
CA GLY A 696 19.86 19.87 11.65
C GLY A 696 19.44 19.05 12.87
N ALA A 697 18.78 17.90 12.66
CA ALA A 697 18.29 17.03 13.72
C ALA A 697 19.29 15.91 14.11
N GLY A 698 20.59 16.16 13.94
CA GLY A 698 21.66 15.20 14.23
C GLY A 698 21.70 14.69 15.69
N TYR A 699 20.99 15.33 16.61
CA TYR A 699 20.83 14.84 17.98
C TYR A 699 20.14 13.47 18.04
N LEU A 700 19.28 13.13 17.07
CA LEU A 700 18.59 11.83 16.97
C LEU A 700 19.56 10.67 16.74
N LEU A 701 20.74 10.91 16.17
CA LEU A 701 21.78 9.88 16.00
C LEU A 701 22.24 9.26 17.33
N LYS A 702 22.09 10.00 18.44
CA LYS A 702 22.51 9.53 19.78
C LYS A 702 21.68 8.37 20.31
N GLU A 703 20.47 8.19 19.80
CA GLU A 703 19.58 7.08 20.19
C GLU A 703 19.58 5.93 19.17
N MET A 704 20.38 6.03 18.11
CA MET A 704 20.48 5.02 17.05
C MET A 704 21.74 4.15 17.23
N ASN A 705 21.63 2.87 16.90
CA ASN A 705 22.78 1.96 16.89
C ASN A 705 23.40 1.93 15.48
N ILE A 706 24.42 2.76 15.26
CA ILE A 706 25.09 2.93 13.96
C ILE A 706 26.34 2.08 13.88
N VAL A 707 26.44 1.27 12.82
CA VAL A 707 27.59 0.42 12.48
C VAL A 707 28.32 1.05 11.29
N LYS A 708 29.65 1.19 11.43
CA LYS A 708 30.56 1.73 10.41
C LYS A 708 31.32 0.65 9.68
#